data_227ce3d5b0e4f8be187fb59ea883da5a
#
_entry.id   227ce3d5b0e4f8be187fb59ea883da5a
#
_cell.length_a   1.000
_cell.length_b   1.000
_cell.length_c   1.000
_cell.angle_alpha   90.00
_cell.angle_beta   90.00
_cell.angle_gamma   90.00
#
_symmetry.space_group_name_H-M   'P 1'
#
loop_
_entity.id
_entity.type
_entity.pdbx_description
1 polymer ?
#
loop_
_entity_poly.entity_id
_entity_poly.type
_entity_poly.pdbx_seq_one_letter_code
_entity_poly.pdbx_strand_id
1 'polypeptide(L)'
;SAPGVIATAIQRNDVLVRGGGANENKYYLDGIEIPVLNHFAVQGGSGGNASLVNTDLLRSVNFYTGAFPAAFGNGLSSVMDMRMRDGNPTRFKGKLILGASDFGINFDTPVSRNGKTTLLASYRRSYLQMLFSVLGLPFLPTYNDYQFKLASKLGASDEFYLIGLGSFDYNRLNTGLKDPDDDQKYILGYLPENRQSSYVFGAGYVHRFRAGQLRVVVSRNAFTNKLYKHERNDKSLPRTIDYNTEQSDNRVRAEIELRSVGGFRFTGGVGGGSGHYDNTTRRPAYTGGQLRTERFDSRLSFGRYELFATLSREFFGKRFSVLLGLRADGTTYSSEMHNPLRQLSPRLNLSYNFRPQWTFSASVARYYQEPPYTSMGYRDSTGVLINKANGLRYIASDHFIAGIAFTPDAHSRISVEGFYKRYSDYPVSLIDSLPVSTGDFADYTIGDVPVRSVGKGRAYGVELSYRNTNLANTVVNVSYTFLHSQFNRPGADLRPTDEYVSSDWDVRHILNVSAIHKFGRNWTLGAKWYLTGGSPFTPYDFGLSSQTGAWDARQRPYYDYALYNSRRLQAFHQLDVRADKVWYFAKWRLGFYVDIQNLYNFKAAGQDILMPETDASGQYVPDPQRPGHYKMKTVAHDIGGTVLPTLGITVEF
;
A
#
# COMPACT_ATOMS: atom_id res chain seq x y z
N SER A 1 -7.80 -8.09 -10.68
CA SER A 1 -8.54 -8.02 -9.42
C SER A 1 -8.50 -9.40 -8.75
N ALA A 2 -7.76 -9.51 -7.65
CA ALA A 2 -7.74 -10.72 -6.84
C ALA A 2 -8.91 -10.68 -5.85
N PRO A 3 -9.47 -11.84 -5.43
CA PRO A 3 -10.44 -11.92 -4.34
C PRO A 3 -9.88 -11.28 -3.06
N GLY A 4 -10.74 -10.67 -2.24
CA GLY A 4 -10.36 -10.06 -0.97
C GLY A 4 -9.54 -8.79 -1.05
N VAL A 5 -9.26 -8.27 -2.25
CA VAL A 5 -8.48 -7.07 -2.48
C VAL A 5 -9.41 -5.91 -2.82
N ILE A 6 -9.33 -4.86 -2.01
CA ILE A 6 -10.00 -3.59 -2.24
C ILE A 6 -8.98 -2.63 -2.86
N ALA A 7 -9.34 -2.02 -4.00
CA ALA A 7 -8.76 -0.76 -4.39
C ALA A 7 -9.62 0.32 -3.72
N THR A 8 -9.00 1.19 -2.93
CA THR A 8 -9.74 2.30 -2.32
C THR A 8 -10.33 3.18 -3.40
N ALA A 9 -11.56 3.62 -3.21
CA ALA A 9 -12.23 4.49 -4.15
C ALA A 9 -11.43 5.80 -4.30
N ILE A 10 -11.19 6.15 -5.52
CA ILE A 10 -11.16 7.48 -6.13
C ILE A 10 -9.83 8.22 -6.19
N GLN A 11 -8.86 8.06 -5.36
CA GLN A 11 -7.61 8.83 -5.53
C GLN A 11 -6.35 8.12 -4.99
N ARG A 12 -6.49 6.89 -4.54
CA ARG A 12 -5.40 6.15 -3.93
C ARG A 12 -5.39 4.70 -4.40
N ASN A 13 -4.18 4.16 -4.61
CA ASN A 13 -3.96 2.75 -4.92
C ASN A 13 -3.57 1.97 -3.65
N ASP A 14 -4.24 2.22 -2.54
CA ASP A 14 -4.05 1.41 -1.35
C ASP A 14 -4.49 -0.03 -1.63
N VAL A 15 -3.63 -0.96 -1.28
CA VAL A 15 -3.94 -2.38 -1.36
C VAL A 15 -4.44 -2.82 0.01
N LEU A 16 -5.73 -3.01 0.14
CA LEU A 16 -6.37 -3.53 1.35
C LEU A 16 -6.71 -5.00 1.13
N VAL A 17 -6.30 -5.88 2.04
CA VAL A 17 -6.39 -7.32 1.83
C VAL A 17 -7.09 -8.00 3.00
N ARG A 18 -8.25 -8.62 2.73
CA ARG A 18 -8.98 -9.42 3.70
C ARG A 18 -9.17 -8.69 5.02
N GLY A 19 -9.62 -7.44 4.95
CA GLY A 19 -9.88 -6.62 6.13
C GLY A 19 -8.65 -6.16 6.90
N GLY A 20 -7.47 -6.21 6.31
CA GLY A 20 -6.25 -5.61 6.84
C GLY A 20 -5.92 -4.29 6.18
N GLY A 21 -5.23 -3.40 6.90
CA GLY A 21 -4.86 -2.07 6.45
C GLY A 21 -3.75 -2.05 5.39
N ALA A 22 -3.59 -0.92 4.74
CA ALA A 22 -2.54 -0.73 3.71
C ALA A 22 -1.12 -0.89 4.26
N ASN A 23 -0.91 -0.58 5.54
CA ASN A 23 0.37 -0.73 6.25
C ASN A 23 0.73 -2.18 6.58
N GLU A 24 -0.18 -3.14 6.42
CA GLU A 24 0.01 -4.55 6.74
C GLU A 24 0.60 -5.37 5.58
N ASN A 25 0.79 -4.76 4.41
CA ASN A 25 1.28 -5.42 3.22
C ASN A 25 2.79 -5.26 3.06
N LYS A 26 3.44 -6.25 2.45
CA LYS A 26 4.86 -6.21 2.12
C LYS A 26 5.12 -6.47 0.64
N TYR A 27 6.09 -5.76 0.12
CA TYR A 27 6.44 -5.78 -1.30
C TYR A 27 7.91 -6.15 -1.47
N TYR A 28 8.16 -7.08 -2.37
CA TYR A 28 9.52 -7.55 -2.70
C TYR A 28 9.76 -7.44 -4.20
N LEU A 29 10.95 -7.03 -4.60
CA LEU A 29 11.43 -7.00 -5.97
C LEU A 29 12.74 -7.79 -6.05
N ASP A 30 12.75 -8.93 -6.78
CA ASP A 30 13.89 -9.86 -6.85
C ASP A 30 14.46 -10.28 -5.48
N GLY A 31 13.60 -10.39 -4.45
CA GLY A 31 13.95 -10.77 -3.09
C GLY A 31 14.39 -9.60 -2.19
N ILE A 32 14.36 -8.38 -2.68
CA ILE A 32 14.65 -7.14 -1.95
C ILE A 32 13.34 -6.48 -1.53
N GLU A 33 13.21 -6.16 -0.24
CA GLU A 33 12.03 -5.44 0.26
C GLU A 33 12.02 -4.00 -0.24
N ILE A 34 10.89 -3.57 -0.81
CA ILE A 34 10.65 -2.19 -1.22
C ILE A 34 9.71 -1.52 -0.21
N PRO A 35 10.04 -0.32 0.31
CA PRO A 35 9.29 0.29 1.40
C PRO A 35 7.93 0.80 0.98
N VAL A 36 7.81 1.28 -0.26
CA VAL A 36 6.58 1.85 -0.84
C VAL A 36 6.34 1.32 -2.24
N LEU A 37 5.09 1.07 -2.58
CA LEU A 37 4.69 0.58 -3.90
C LEU A 37 4.26 1.71 -4.84
N ASN A 38 3.87 2.85 -4.28
CA ASN A 38 3.22 3.93 -5.00
C ASN A 38 3.94 5.26 -4.76
N HIS A 39 3.78 6.17 -5.71
CA HIS A 39 4.09 7.60 -5.56
C HIS A 39 3.14 8.25 -4.54
N PHE A 40 3.58 9.32 -3.89
CA PHE A 40 2.82 10.06 -2.87
C PHE A 40 2.35 9.18 -1.71
N ALA A 41 3.22 8.28 -1.26
CA ALA A 41 2.92 7.37 -0.16
C ALA A 41 2.73 8.11 1.17
N VAL A 42 1.84 7.59 2.03
CA VAL A 42 1.68 8.06 3.40
C VAL A 42 2.80 7.49 4.26
N GLN A 43 3.39 8.32 5.13
CA GLN A 43 4.40 7.87 6.08
C GLN A 43 3.82 6.82 7.05
N GLY A 44 4.47 5.66 7.11
CA GLY A 44 3.98 4.51 7.89
C GLY A 44 2.93 3.66 7.19
N GLY A 45 2.55 4.00 5.95
CA GLY A 45 1.64 3.23 5.09
C GLY A 45 2.29 2.89 3.75
N SER A 46 1.52 2.38 2.80
CA SER A 46 2.02 1.98 1.47
C SER A 46 1.18 2.54 0.30
N GLY A 47 0.09 3.20 0.60
CA GLY A 47 -0.82 3.73 -0.41
C GLY A 47 -0.33 5.03 -1.05
N GLY A 48 -0.79 5.29 -2.27
CA GLY A 48 -0.49 6.50 -3.05
C GLY A 48 -1.25 6.47 -4.37
N ASN A 49 -1.11 7.51 -5.20
CA ASN A 49 -1.99 7.72 -6.35
C ASN A 49 -1.56 6.97 -7.63
N ALA A 50 -0.29 6.64 -7.77
CA ALA A 50 0.26 5.99 -8.97
C ALA A 50 1.31 4.96 -8.58
N SER A 51 1.42 3.86 -9.34
CA SER A 51 2.40 2.81 -9.07
C SER A 51 3.82 3.27 -9.41
N LEU A 52 4.74 3.07 -8.46
CA LEU A 52 6.18 3.26 -8.65
C LEU A 52 6.80 2.14 -9.51
N VAL A 53 6.25 0.93 -9.44
CA VAL A 53 6.80 -0.21 -10.16
C VAL A 53 6.32 -0.21 -11.62
N ASN A 54 7.28 -0.25 -12.56
CA ASN A 54 6.98 -0.40 -13.98
C ASN A 54 6.72 -1.88 -14.31
N THR A 55 5.47 -2.20 -14.62
CA THR A 55 5.04 -3.58 -14.92
C THR A 55 5.63 -4.15 -16.20
N ASP A 56 6.06 -3.33 -17.16
CA ASP A 56 6.74 -3.78 -18.39
C ASP A 56 8.07 -4.50 -18.11
N LEU A 57 8.68 -4.22 -16.97
CA LEU A 57 9.94 -4.80 -16.55
C LEU A 57 9.76 -6.08 -15.74
N LEU A 58 8.52 -6.43 -15.39
CA LEU A 58 8.24 -7.62 -14.57
C LEU A 58 8.11 -8.88 -15.44
N ARG A 59 8.64 -9.97 -14.91
CA ARG A 59 8.47 -11.31 -15.43
C ARG A 59 7.29 -12.03 -14.78
N SER A 60 7.14 -11.87 -13.46
CA SER A 60 6.08 -12.50 -12.69
C SER A 60 5.80 -11.72 -11.42
N VAL A 61 4.56 -11.86 -10.95
CA VAL A 61 4.10 -11.34 -9.64
C VAL A 61 3.40 -12.49 -8.93
N ASN A 62 3.90 -12.85 -7.76
CA ASN A 62 3.22 -13.76 -6.84
C ASN A 62 2.58 -12.92 -5.75
N PHE A 63 1.27 -12.96 -5.66
CA PHE A 63 0.51 -12.23 -4.67
C PHE A 63 -0.13 -13.20 -3.68
N TYR A 64 0.30 -13.11 -2.43
CA TYR A 64 -0.17 -13.92 -1.32
C TYR A 64 -1.12 -13.09 -0.46
N THR A 65 -2.39 -13.45 -0.42
CA THR A 65 -3.43 -12.82 0.42
C THR A 65 -3.59 -13.50 1.79
N GLY A 66 -2.59 -14.27 2.18
CA GLY A 66 -2.47 -15.12 3.37
C GLY A 66 -1.63 -16.33 3.02
N ALA A 67 -1.39 -17.22 3.96
CA ALA A 67 -0.65 -18.48 3.77
C ALA A 67 0.75 -18.29 3.12
N PHE A 68 1.38 -17.12 3.28
CA PHE A 68 2.67 -16.85 2.65
C PHE A 68 3.83 -17.58 3.35
N PRO A 69 4.87 -18.00 2.58
CA PRO A 69 6.00 -18.76 3.09
C PRO A 69 6.76 -18.06 4.22
N ALA A 70 7.44 -18.83 5.10
CA ALA A 70 8.23 -18.29 6.21
C ALA A 70 9.40 -17.40 5.76
N ALA A 71 9.81 -17.50 4.50
CA ALA A 71 10.76 -16.60 3.87
C ALA A 71 10.34 -15.12 3.91
N PHE A 72 9.03 -14.85 3.97
CA PHE A 72 8.49 -13.50 4.06
C PHE A 72 8.03 -13.19 5.49
N GLY A 73 8.47 -12.07 6.02
CA GLY A 73 8.13 -11.60 7.37
C GLY A 73 7.71 -10.14 7.38
N ASN A 74 7.50 -9.62 8.58
CA ASN A 74 7.18 -8.22 8.83
C ASN A 74 5.92 -7.70 8.11
N GLY A 75 4.95 -8.58 7.84
CA GLY A 75 3.68 -8.26 7.22
C GLY A 75 2.56 -9.10 7.79
N LEU A 76 1.35 -8.53 7.91
CA LEU A 76 0.19 -9.19 8.55
C LEU A 76 -0.86 -9.64 7.54
N SER A 77 -1.02 -8.93 6.40
CA SER A 77 -2.16 -9.18 5.51
C SER A 77 -1.78 -9.79 4.18
N SER A 78 -0.77 -9.26 3.51
CA SER A 78 -0.34 -9.80 2.22
C SER A 78 1.14 -9.62 1.94
N VAL A 79 1.61 -10.40 0.97
CA VAL A 79 2.95 -10.26 0.39
C VAL A 79 2.84 -10.26 -1.13
N MET A 80 3.47 -9.29 -1.77
CA MET A 80 3.63 -9.24 -3.22
C MET A 80 5.12 -9.46 -3.56
N ASP A 81 5.44 -10.64 -4.10
CA ASP A 81 6.79 -10.99 -4.57
C ASP A 81 6.86 -10.81 -6.09
N MET A 82 7.54 -9.76 -6.51
CA MET A 82 7.73 -9.37 -7.90
C MET A 82 9.11 -9.81 -8.39
N ARG A 83 9.17 -10.30 -9.63
CA ARG A 83 10.41 -10.68 -10.28
C ARG A 83 10.57 -9.89 -11.56
N MET A 84 11.69 -9.20 -11.70
CA MET A 84 12.05 -8.54 -12.95
C MET A 84 12.51 -9.59 -13.97
N ARG A 85 12.24 -9.31 -15.24
CA ARG A 85 12.89 -10.05 -16.33
C ARG A 85 14.35 -9.61 -16.47
N ASP A 86 15.18 -10.42 -17.06
CA ASP A 86 16.52 -10.01 -17.44
C ASP A 86 16.48 -9.22 -18.77
N GLY A 87 17.50 -8.44 -19.01
CA GLY A 87 17.66 -7.73 -20.27
C GLY A 87 17.88 -8.66 -21.45
N ASN A 88 17.69 -8.14 -22.67
CA ASN A 88 17.87 -8.90 -23.89
C ASN A 88 19.37 -9.23 -24.09
N PRO A 89 19.76 -10.50 -24.28
CA PRO A 89 21.16 -10.89 -24.43
C PRO A 89 21.72 -10.69 -25.85
N THR A 90 20.87 -10.41 -26.86
CA THR A 90 21.28 -10.47 -28.27
C THR A 90 21.25 -9.12 -28.98
N ARG A 91 20.32 -8.24 -28.63
CA ARG A 91 20.16 -6.95 -29.30
C ARG A 91 19.56 -5.89 -28.40
N PHE A 92 19.79 -4.64 -28.74
CA PHE A 92 19.09 -3.53 -28.13
C PHE A 92 17.60 -3.56 -28.49
N LYS A 93 16.76 -3.28 -27.51
CA LYS A 93 15.33 -3.00 -27.68
C LYS A 93 14.98 -1.75 -26.89
N GLY A 94 14.16 -0.90 -27.48
CA GLY A 94 13.64 0.30 -26.86
C GLY A 94 12.11 0.31 -26.87
N LYS A 95 11.51 0.93 -25.85
CA LYS A 95 10.08 1.23 -25.80
C LYS A 95 9.90 2.67 -25.34
N LEU A 96 9.23 3.46 -26.16
CA LEU A 96 8.76 4.80 -25.81
C LEU A 96 7.28 4.71 -25.49
N ILE A 97 6.86 5.40 -24.45
CA ILE A 97 5.49 5.44 -23.97
C ILE A 97 5.11 6.91 -23.81
N LEU A 98 4.04 7.30 -24.46
CA LEU A 98 3.35 8.57 -24.21
C LEU A 98 1.96 8.22 -23.70
N GLY A 99 1.79 8.21 -22.39
CA GLY A 99 0.54 7.92 -21.72
C GLY A 99 -0.33 9.15 -21.53
N ALA A 100 -1.47 9.01 -20.89
CA ALA A 100 -2.32 10.14 -20.54
C ALA A 100 -1.76 11.02 -19.44
N SER A 101 -0.96 10.45 -18.56
CA SER A 101 -0.43 11.12 -17.35
C SER A 101 1.08 11.21 -17.31
N ASP A 102 1.79 10.42 -18.13
CA ASP A 102 3.25 10.31 -18.07
C ASP A 102 3.88 9.99 -19.44
N PHE A 103 5.15 10.32 -19.51
CA PHE A 103 6.08 9.87 -20.54
C PHE A 103 7.03 8.84 -19.96
N GLY A 104 7.28 7.75 -20.69
CA GLY A 104 8.16 6.67 -20.28
C GLY A 104 9.14 6.23 -21.37
N ILE A 105 10.33 5.82 -20.95
CA ILE A 105 11.35 5.19 -21.79
C ILE A 105 11.82 3.91 -21.12
N ASN A 106 11.79 2.80 -21.85
CA ASN A 106 12.36 1.52 -21.41
C ASN A 106 13.50 1.10 -22.33
N PHE A 107 14.58 0.61 -21.73
CA PHE A 107 15.74 0.06 -22.43
C PHE A 107 15.94 -1.40 -22.05
N ASP A 108 16.33 -2.20 -23.03
CA ASP A 108 16.52 -3.64 -22.90
C ASP A 108 17.70 -4.04 -23.82
N THR A 109 18.90 -4.27 -23.24
CA THR A 109 20.12 -4.35 -24.03
C THR A 109 21.17 -5.31 -23.45
N PRO A 110 21.98 -5.99 -24.30
CA PRO A 110 23.21 -6.61 -23.84
C PRO A 110 24.24 -5.53 -23.49
N VAL A 111 24.93 -5.70 -22.38
CA VAL A 111 26.07 -4.86 -21.96
C VAL A 111 27.39 -5.49 -22.38
N SER A 112 27.48 -6.82 -22.32
CA SER A 112 28.65 -7.58 -22.77
C SER A 112 28.45 -8.12 -24.19
N ARG A 113 29.53 -8.19 -24.97
CA ARG A 113 29.50 -8.75 -26.34
C ARG A 113 29.03 -10.20 -26.43
N ASN A 114 29.24 -10.98 -25.37
CA ASN A 114 28.81 -12.38 -25.29
C ASN A 114 27.39 -12.56 -24.75
N GLY A 115 26.66 -11.47 -24.51
CA GLY A 115 25.29 -11.48 -23.98
C GLY A 115 25.15 -11.99 -22.54
N LYS A 116 26.24 -12.25 -21.83
CA LYS A 116 26.18 -12.75 -20.44
C LYS A 116 25.74 -11.67 -19.45
N THR A 117 26.04 -10.42 -19.74
CA THR A 117 25.62 -9.26 -18.94
C THR A 117 24.61 -8.45 -19.71
N THR A 118 23.45 -8.20 -19.10
CA THR A 118 22.32 -7.49 -19.71
C THR A 118 21.83 -6.39 -18.80
N LEU A 119 21.32 -5.31 -19.38
CA LEU A 119 20.69 -4.19 -18.69
C LEU A 119 19.23 -4.08 -19.12
N LEU A 120 18.34 -4.00 -18.16
CA LEU A 120 16.96 -3.61 -18.30
C LEU A 120 16.76 -2.35 -17.49
N ALA A 121 16.26 -1.27 -18.08
CA ALA A 121 16.07 -0.01 -17.38
C ALA A 121 14.83 0.73 -17.87
N SER A 122 14.23 1.53 -17.00
CA SER A 122 13.16 2.45 -17.34
C SER A 122 13.30 3.78 -16.61
N TYR A 123 12.76 4.82 -17.22
CA TYR A 123 12.54 6.12 -16.63
C TYR A 123 11.16 6.62 -17.02
N ARG A 124 10.41 7.18 -16.04
CA ARG A 124 9.10 7.79 -16.28
C ARG A 124 9.05 9.18 -15.65
N ARG A 125 8.31 10.07 -16.29
CA ARG A 125 8.00 11.40 -15.78
C ARG A 125 6.53 11.74 -16.03
N SER A 126 5.84 12.14 -14.97
CA SER A 126 4.45 12.59 -15.08
C SER A 126 4.36 14.04 -15.55
N TYR A 127 3.26 14.35 -16.21
CA TYR A 127 2.82 15.72 -16.49
C TYR A 127 1.40 15.99 -15.91
N LEU A 128 1.05 15.27 -14.84
CA LEU A 128 -0.22 15.42 -14.14
C LEU A 128 -0.48 16.86 -13.69
N GLN A 129 0.56 17.62 -13.32
CA GLN A 129 0.41 19.02 -12.95
C GLN A 129 -0.21 19.88 -14.06
N MET A 130 0.07 19.56 -15.33
CA MET A 130 -0.53 20.27 -16.47
C MET A 130 -2.02 19.91 -16.60
N LEU A 131 -2.31 18.61 -16.54
CA LEU A 131 -3.69 18.11 -16.60
C LEU A 131 -4.54 18.67 -15.45
N PHE A 132 -4.03 18.62 -14.22
CA PHE A 132 -4.74 19.08 -13.03
C PHE A 132 -4.93 20.59 -13.02
N SER A 133 -3.99 21.35 -13.57
CA SER A 133 -4.13 22.80 -13.76
C SER A 133 -5.26 23.13 -14.74
N VAL A 134 -5.35 22.40 -15.87
CA VAL A 134 -6.42 22.58 -16.86
C VAL A 134 -7.79 22.20 -16.29
N LEU A 135 -7.85 21.16 -15.45
CA LEU A 135 -9.06 20.72 -14.77
C LEU A 135 -9.45 21.60 -13.57
N GLY A 136 -8.64 22.61 -13.22
CA GLY A 136 -8.91 23.50 -12.10
C GLY A 136 -8.77 22.82 -10.73
N LEU A 137 -7.95 21.76 -10.59
CA LEU A 137 -7.79 21.09 -9.31
C LEU A 137 -6.89 21.90 -8.37
N PRO A 138 -7.14 21.85 -7.03
CA PRO A 138 -6.42 22.68 -6.05
C PRO A 138 -4.99 22.22 -5.76
N PHE A 139 -4.53 21.13 -6.35
CA PHE A 139 -3.18 20.59 -6.18
C PHE A 139 -2.59 20.08 -7.51
N LEU A 140 -1.26 20.14 -7.63
CA LEU A 140 -0.50 19.91 -8.85
C LEU A 140 0.59 18.86 -8.62
N PRO A 141 0.26 17.54 -8.71
CA PRO A 141 1.22 16.47 -8.49
C PRO A 141 2.16 16.30 -9.68
N THR A 142 3.41 15.98 -9.40
CA THR A 142 4.43 15.59 -10.38
C THR A 142 5.27 14.47 -9.80
N TYR A 143 5.52 13.43 -10.55
CA TYR A 143 6.47 12.40 -10.17
C TYR A 143 7.48 12.10 -11.28
N ASN A 144 8.63 11.59 -10.84
CA ASN A 144 9.64 10.98 -11.72
C ASN A 144 10.05 9.67 -11.03
N ASP A 145 10.26 8.63 -11.81
CA ASP A 145 10.79 7.38 -11.31
C ASP A 145 11.78 6.74 -12.28
N TYR A 146 12.61 5.88 -11.70
CA TYR A 146 13.51 5.02 -12.43
C TYR A 146 13.50 3.62 -11.85
N GLN A 147 13.70 2.64 -12.71
CA GLN A 147 13.84 1.24 -12.34
C GLN A 147 14.85 0.57 -13.27
N PHE A 148 15.78 -0.22 -12.71
CA PHE A 148 16.72 -0.97 -13.53
C PHE A 148 17.11 -2.30 -12.90
N LYS A 149 17.55 -3.22 -13.75
CA LYS A 149 18.23 -4.47 -13.38
C LYS A 149 19.42 -4.69 -14.32
N LEU A 150 20.61 -4.79 -13.74
CA LEU A 150 21.80 -5.31 -14.39
C LEU A 150 21.97 -6.76 -13.95
N ALA A 151 21.88 -7.71 -14.87
CA ALA A 151 22.04 -9.14 -14.58
C ALA A 151 23.25 -9.68 -15.33
N SER A 152 24.08 -10.47 -14.64
CA SER A 152 25.30 -11.06 -15.19
C SER A 152 25.41 -12.54 -14.85
N LYS A 153 25.52 -13.40 -15.84
CA LYS A 153 25.83 -14.82 -15.71
C LYS A 153 27.36 -14.97 -15.64
N LEU A 154 27.88 -15.17 -14.43
CA LEU A 154 29.32 -15.31 -14.17
C LEU A 154 29.86 -16.67 -14.63
N GLY A 155 29.00 -17.68 -14.66
CA GLY A 155 29.29 -19.05 -15.09
C GLY A 155 28.02 -19.84 -15.40
N ALA A 156 28.13 -21.15 -15.42
CA ALA A 156 26.97 -22.04 -15.61
C ALA A 156 26.06 -22.07 -14.36
N SER A 157 26.65 -21.88 -13.18
CA SER A 157 25.98 -22.00 -11.88
C SER A 157 25.77 -20.66 -11.18
N ASP A 158 26.46 -19.61 -11.60
CA ASP A 158 26.61 -18.38 -10.86
C ASP A 158 25.95 -17.20 -11.60
N GLU A 159 25.13 -16.46 -10.88
CA GLU A 159 24.44 -15.28 -11.36
C GLU A 159 24.59 -14.15 -10.35
N PHE A 160 24.91 -12.98 -10.85
CA PHE A 160 24.95 -11.74 -10.07
C PHE A 160 23.97 -10.75 -10.68
N TYR A 161 23.27 -10.00 -9.83
CA TYR A 161 22.41 -8.91 -10.29
C TYR A 161 22.48 -7.70 -9.38
N LEU A 162 22.30 -6.54 -9.98
CA LEU A 162 22.05 -5.27 -9.31
C LEU A 162 20.67 -4.77 -9.70
N ILE A 163 19.90 -4.30 -8.73
CA ILE A 163 18.64 -3.61 -8.99
C ILE A 163 18.66 -2.21 -8.38
N GLY A 164 17.94 -1.31 -9.03
CA GLY A 164 17.62 0.00 -8.50
C GLY A 164 16.20 0.39 -8.86
N LEU A 165 15.51 0.98 -7.90
CA LEU A 165 14.16 1.54 -8.03
C LEU A 165 14.12 2.81 -7.21
N GLY A 166 13.56 3.90 -7.74
CA GLY A 166 13.42 5.13 -6.96
C GLY A 166 12.49 6.14 -7.58
N SER A 167 12.06 7.09 -6.76
CA SER A 167 11.16 8.18 -7.17
C SER A 167 11.51 9.51 -6.54
N PHE A 168 11.04 10.58 -7.23
CA PHE A 168 11.00 11.95 -6.75
C PHE A 168 9.60 12.49 -7.00
N ASP A 169 8.88 12.79 -5.93
CA ASP A 169 7.49 13.20 -5.98
C ASP A 169 7.33 14.62 -5.42
N TYR A 170 6.52 15.41 -6.09
CA TYR A 170 6.23 16.79 -5.70
C TYR A 170 4.73 17.03 -5.83
N ASN A 171 4.10 17.51 -4.76
CA ASN A 171 2.73 17.98 -4.81
C ASN A 171 2.69 19.44 -4.34
N ARG A 172 2.32 20.35 -5.24
CA ARG A 172 2.20 21.77 -4.98
C ARG A 172 0.74 22.15 -4.90
N LEU A 173 0.44 23.23 -4.17
CA LEU A 173 -0.88 23.83 -4.18
C LEU A 173 -1.06 24.68 -5.45
N ASN A 174 -2.25 24.64 -6.01
CA ASN A 174 -2.67 25.48 -7.14
C ASN A 174 -3.28 26.79 -6.62
N THR A 175 -2.43 27.69 -6.09
CA THR A 175 -2.84 28.97 -5.54
C THR A 175 -3.26 30.00 -6.60
N GLY A 176 -3.14 29.67 -7.88
CA GLY A 176 -3.54 30.52 -9.00
C GLY A 176 -4.94 30.25 -9.54
N LEU A 177 -5.76 29.48 -8.83
CA LEU A 177 -7.16 29.26 -9.20
C LEU A 177 -7.94 30.57 -9.19
N LYS A 178 -8.71 30.80 -10.26
CA LYS A 178 -9.67 31.93 -10.33
C LYS A 178 -10.99 31.46 -9.74
N ASP A 179 -11.52 32.23 -8.79
CA ASP A 179 -12.81 32.00 -8.14
C ASP A 179 -13.00 30.54 -7.63
N PRO A 180 -12.13 30.06 -6.73
CA PRO A 180 -12.24 28.70 -6.22
C PRO A 180 -13.57 28.50 -5.48
N ASP A 181 -14.22 27.34 -5.73
CA ASP A 181 -15.40 26.92 -5.00
C ASP A 181 -15.07 26.53 -3.53
N ASP A 182 -16.11 26.19 -2.77
CA ASP A 182 -15.95 25.88 -1.34
C ASP A 182 -15.08 24.64 -1.09
N ASP A 183 -15.20 23.59 -1.93
CA ASP A 183 -14.40 22.37 -1.83
C ASP A 183 -12.91 22.67 -2.14
N GLN A 184 -12.64 23.45 -3.19
CA GLN A 184 -11.30 23.90 -3.55
C GLN A 184 -10.68 24.78 -2.45
N LYS A 185 -11.46 25.72 -1.87
CA LYS A 185 -11.02 26.55 -0.74
C LYS A 185 -10.68 25.71 0.48
N TYR A 186 -11.54 24.73 0.79
CA TYR A 186 -11.31 23.81 1.90
C TYR A 186 -10.00 23.03 1.72
N ILE A 187 -9.79 22.41 0.52
CA ILE A 187 -8.55 21.68 0.22
C ILE A 187 -7.32 22.60 0.30
N LEU A 188 -7.37 23.80 -0.29
CA LEU A 188 -6.29 24.79 -0.19
C LEU A 188 -6.03 25.23 1.25
N GLY A 189 -7.06 25.23 2.10
CA GLY A 189 -6.95 25.56 3.52
C GLY A 189 -6.08 24.59 4.30
N TYR A 190 -6.34 23.29 4.21
CA TYR A 190 -5.67 22.30 5.05
C TYR A 190 -4.49 21.57 4.38
N LEU A 191 -4.51 21.38 3.05
CA LEU A 191 -3.52 20.57 2.35
C LEU A 191 -2.12 21.21 2.39
N PRO A 192 -1.07 20.54 2.90
CA PRO A 192 0.31 21.01 2.77
C PRO A 192 0.89 20.68 1.39
N GLU A 193 1.93 21.41 0.99
CA GLU A 193 2.80 20.99 -0.11
C GLU A 193 3.66 19.80 0.35
N ASN A 194 3.90 18.85 -0.57
CA ASN A 194 4.64 17.63 -0.27
C ASN A 194 5.82 17.44 -1.22
N ARG A 195 6.98 17.03 -0.66
CA ARG A 195 8.14 16.54 -1.40
C ARG A 195 8.56 15.19 -0.84
N GLN A 196 8.55 14.18 -1.69
CA GLN A 196 8.99 12.85 -1.30
C GLN A 196 10.10 12.37 -2.22
N SER A 197 10.98 11.55 -1.67
CA SER A 197 11.91 10.75 -2.46
C SER A 197 12.01 9.35 -1.85
N SER A 198 12.05 8.36 -2.71
CA SER A 198 12.33 6.99 -2.29
C SER A 198 13.37 6.38 -3.19
N TYR A 199 14.20 5.49 -2.62
CA TYR A 199 15.08 4.65 -3.41
C TYR A 199 15.28 3.29 -2.75
N VAL A 200 15.53 2.32 -3.60
CA VAL A 200 15.97 0.97 -3.24
C VAL A 200 17.13 0.62 -4.15
N PHE A 201 18.25 0.25 -3.57
CA PHE A 201 19.37 -0.35 -4.28
C PHE A 201 19.70 -1.69 -3.65
N GLY A 202 19.98 -2.68 -4.47
CA GLY A 202 20.39 -3.96 -3.95
C GLY A 202 21.18 -4.78 -4.94
N ALA A 203 21.99 -5.68 -4.37
CA ALA A 203 22.78 -6.65 -5.08
C ALA A 203 22.37 -8.06 -4.64
N GLY A 204 22.27 -8.97 -5.59
CA GLY A 204 22.00 -10.38 -5.33
C GLY A 204 23.00 -11.27 -6.04
N TYR A 205 23.40 -12.32 -5.34
CA TYR A 205 24.22 -13.40 -5.88
C TYR A 205 23.47 -14.72 -5.70
N VAL A 206 23.41 -15.51 -6.77
CA VAL A 206 22.77 -16.82 -6.79
C VAL A 206 23.77 -17.85 -7.26
N HIS A 207 24.08 -18.82 -6.41
CA HIS A 207 24.86 -20.01 -6.76
C HIS A 207 23.94 -21.22 -6.85
N ARG A 208 23.92 -21.86 -8.02
CA ARG A 208 23.14 -23.07 -8.27
C ARG A 208 24.04 -24.29 -8.21
N PHE A 209 23.65 -25.28 -7.42
CA PHE A 209 24.35 -26.55 -7.31
C PHE A 209 23.35 -27.71 -7.54
N ARG A 210 23.86 -28.95 -7.65
CA ARG A 210 23.04 -30.10 -8.00
C ARG A 210 21.80 -30.28 -7.12
N ALA A 211 21.92 -30.06 -5.82
CA ALA A 211 20.85 -30.28 -4.84
C ALA A 211 19.94 -29.05 -4.64
N GLY A 212 20.33 -27.86 -5.12
CA GLY A 212 19.57 -26.64 -4.83
C GLY A 212 20.23 -25.36 -5.28
N GLN A 213 20.00 -24.29 -4.51
CA GLN A 213 20.63 -23.00 -4.74
C GLN A 213 20.86 -22.25 -3.41
N LEU A 214 21.90 -21.44 -3.39
CA LEU A 214 22.17 -20.43 -2.38
C LEU A 214 21.91 -19.06 -3.00
N ARG A 215 21.19 -18.20 -2.30
CA ARG A 215 20.99 -16.78 -2.65
C ARG A 215 21.48 -15.91 -1.51
N VAL A 216 22.26 -14.91 -1.84
CA VAL A 216 22.67 -13.84 -0.89
C VAL A 216 22.22 -12.52 -1.48
N VAL A 217 21.56 -11.70 -0.68
CA VAL A 217 21.05 -10.39 -1.06
C VAL A 217 21.50 -9.35 -0.06
N VAL A 218 22.01 -8.23 -0.55
CA VAL A 218 22.35 -7.04 0.25
C VAL A 218 21.56 -5.88 -0.34
N SER A 219 20.93 -5.09 0.50
CA SER A 219 20.12 -3.96 0.04
C SER A 219 20.14 -2.78 1.01
N ARG A 220 19.92 -1.60 0.45
CA ARG A 220 19.57 -0.38 1.15
C ARG A 220 18.34 0.23 0.53
N ASN A 221 17.39 0.63 1.37
CA ASN A 221 16.27 1.47 0.97
C ASN A 221 16.21 2.73 1.83
N ALA A 222 15.60 3.78 1.29
CA ALA A 222 15.25 4.97 2.05
C ALA A 222 13.98 5.61 1.50
N PHE A 223 13.25 6.25 2.40
CA PHE A 223 12.07 7.06 2.10
C PHE A 223 12.14 8.36 2.89
N THR A 224 12.14 9.49 2.18
CA THR A 224 12.13 10.83 2.75
C THR A 224 10.78 11.48 2.45
N ASN A 225 10.16 12.06 3.47
CA ASN A 225 8.89 12.76 3.34
C ASN A 225 8.98 14.15 3.98
N LYS A 226 8.72 15.20 3.18
CA LYS A 226 8.74 16.60 3.62
C LYS A 226 7.40 17.24 3.32
N LEU A 227 6.68 17.63 4.38
CA LEU A 227 5.42 18.36 4.28
C LEU A 227 5.63 19.76 4.82
N TYR A 228 5.16 20.76 4.10
CA TYR A 228 5.23 22.14 4.57
C TYR A 228 4.02 22.93 4.10
N LYS A 229 3.59 23.84 4.94
CA LYS A 229 2.51 24.77 4.64
C LYS A 229 2.88 26.16 5.13
N HIS A 230 2.69 27.14 4.29
CA HIS A 230 2.85 28.55 4.64
C HIS A 230 1.51 29.12 5.11
N GLU A 231 1.56 30.08 6.02
CA GLU A 231 0.38 30.83 6.42
C GLU A 231 -0.31 31.43 5.19
N ARG A 232 -1.64 31.24 5.06
CA ARG A 232 -2.46 31.69 3.91
C ARG A 232 -1.93 31.22 2.54
N ASN A 233 -1.12 30.17 2.50
CA ASN A 233 -0.41 29.69 1.31
C ASN A 233 0.55 30.72 0.68
N ASP A 234 0.92 31.78 1.40
CA ASP A 234 1.86 32.80 0.98
C ASP A 234 3.29 32.42 1.38
N LYS A 235 4.16 32.21 0.39
CA LYS A 235 5.56 31.79 0.59
C LYS A 235 6.43 32.87 1.26
N SER A 236 5.98 34.12 1.31
CA SER A 236 6.63 35.19 2.04
C SER A 236 6.38 35.14 3.55
N LEU A 237 5.32 34.46 3.98
CA LEU A 237 4.94 34.28 5.38
C LEU A 237 5.60 33.03 6.00
N PRO A 238 5.68 32.95 7.34
CA PRO A 238 6.25 31.80 8.03
C PRO A 238 5.53 30.49 7.68
N ARG A 239 6.25 29.37 7.82
CA ARG A 239 5.65 28.05 7.76
C ARG A 239 4.86 27.77 9.01
N THR A 240 3.62 27.35 8.86
CA THR A 240 2.76 26.85 9.94
C THR A 240 2.99 25.35 10.17
N ILE A 241 3.16 24.57 9.08
CA ILE A 241 3.53 23.17 9.13
C ILE A 241 4.93 23.00 8.53
N ASP A 242 5.80 22.30 9.24
CA ASP A 242 7.11 21.87 8.76
C ASP A 242 7.37 20.47 9.35
N TYR A 243 7.21 19.45 8.50
CA TYR A 243 7.37 18.05 8.84
C TYR A 243 8.41 17.46 7.89
N ASN A 244 9.49 16.93 8.44
CA ASN A 244 10.57 16.34 7.67
C ASN A 244 10.98 15.02 8.30
N THR A 245 10.82 13.93 7.54
CA THR A 245 11.21 12.59 7.99
C THR A 245 12.09 11.90 6.97
N GLU A 246 12.99 11.09 7.49
CA GLU A 246 13.75 10.11 6.73
C GLU A 246 13.69 8.76 7.46
N GLN A 247 13.36 7.71 6.74
CA GLN A 247 13.53 6.34 7.19
C GLN A 247 14.41 5.56 6.22
N SER A 248 15.32 4.75 6.72
CA SER A 248 16.16 3.92 5.89
C SER A 248 16.48 2.57 6.53
N ASP A 249 16.65 1.56 5.68
CA ASP A 249 17.02 0.20 6.07
C ASP A 249 18.23 -0.27 5.29
N ASN A 250 19.19 -0.88 5.99
CA ASN A 250 20.23 -1.67 5.37
C ASN A 250 19.95 -3.14 5.73
N ARG A 251 19.98 -4.04 4.76
CA ARG A 251 19.67 -5.46 4.98
C ARG A 251 20.66 -6.36 4.28
N VAL A 252 20.98 -7.47 4.91
CA VAL A 252 21.67 -8.61 4.34
C VAL A 252 20.84 -9.86 4.63
N ARG A 253 20.71 -10.73 3.65
CA ARG A 253 19.96 -11.99 3.78
C ARG A 253 20.65 -13.07 2.98
N ALA A 254 20.80 -14.24 3.58
CA ALA A 254 21.24 -15.46 2.94
C ALA A 254 20.15 -16.53 3.03
N GLU A 255 19.85 -17.18 1.92
CA GLU A 255 18.80 -18.19 1.78
C GLU A 255 19.33 -19.39 1.00
N ILE A 256 19.11 -20.56 1.54
CA ILE A 256 19.40 -21.84 0.86
C ILE A 256 18.10 -22.57 0.54
N GLU A 257 17.97 -23.02 -0.67
CA GLU A 257 16.89 -23.88 -1.14
C GLU A 257 17.45 -25.25 -1.55
N LEU A 258 16.95 -26.32 -0.94
CA LEU A 258 17.31 -27.70 -1.23
C LEU A 258 16.10 -28.42 -1.82
N ARG A 259 16.26 -28.98 -3.02
CA ARG A 259 15.15 -29.56 -3.82
C ARG A 259 14.68 -30.92 -3.31
N SER A 260 15.58 -31.69 -2.69
CA SER A 260 15.23 -33.00 -2.12
C SER A 260 16.22 -33.38 -1.02
N VAL A 261 15.75 -33.41 0.21
CA VAL A 261 16.44 -33.96 1.36
C VAL A 261 15.51 -34.99 1.98
N GLY A 262 15.78 -36.29 1.77
CA GLY A 262 14.87 -37.35 2.22
C GLY A 262 13.44 -37.26 1.65
N GLY A 263 13.28 -36.74 0.43
CA GLY A 263 11.96 -36.51 -0.19
C GLY A 263 11.26 -35.23 0.21
N PHE A 264 11.91 -34.39 1.02
CA PHE A 264 11.41 -33.05 1.39
C PHE A 264 12.12 -31.97 0.57
N ARG A 265 11.41 -30.90 0.26
CA ARG A 265 12.01 -29.60 -0.14
C ARG A 265 12.23 -28.78 1.13
N PHE A 266 13.43 -28.24 1.25
CA PHE A 266 13.81 -27.38 2.34
C PHE A 266 14.18 -26.00 1.82
N THR A 267 13.68 -24.94 2.47
CA THR A 267 14.15 -23.57 2.29
C THR A 267 14.44 -23.00 3.65
N GLY A 268 15.66 -22.53 3.86
CA GLY A 268 16.05 -21.91 5.12
C GLY A 268 16.88 -20.68 4.89
N GLY A 269 16.88 -19.76 5.83
CA GLY A 269 17.66 -18.54 5.68
C GLY A 269 17.78 -17.76 6.98
N VAL A 270 18.76 -16.87 6.93
CA VAL A 270 19.09 -15.91 7.99
C VAL A 270 19.20 -14.53 7.38
N GLY A 271 18.84 -13.53 8.13
CA GLY A 271 19.00 -12.15 7.72
C GLY A 271 19.25 -11.23 8.90
N GLY A 272 19.74 -10.06 8.58
CA GLY A 272 19.97 -9.01 9.56
C GLY A 272 20.12 -7.66 8.89
N GLY A 273 20.16 -6.62 9.71
CA GLY A 273 20.30 -5.26 9.20
C GLY A 273 20.11 -4.20 10.25
N SER A 274 19.99 -2.96 9.80
CA SER A 274 19.75 -1.80 10.66
C SER A 274 18.61 -0.97 10.10
N GLY A 275 17.74 -0.48 10.99
CA GLY A 275 16.74 0.53 10.71
C GLY A 275 17.15 1.87 11.28
N HIS A 276 16.85 2.93 10.55
CA HIS A 276 17.11 4.30 10.96
C HIS A 276 15.89 5.19 10.66
N TYR A 277 15.55 6.09 11.57
CA TYR A 277 14.46 7.04 11.43
C TYR A 277 14.83 8.37 12.08
N ASP A 278 14.74 9.44 11.28
CA ASP A 278 14.84 10.82 11.72
C ASP A 278 13.51 11.53 11.47
N ASN A 279 13.10 12.38 12.42
CA ASN A 279 11.91 13.22 12.28
C ASN A 279 12.18 14.58 12.93
N THR A 280 11.78 15.64 12.23
CA THR A 280 11.67 17.00 12.74
C THR A 280 10.26 17.48 12.43
N THR A 281 9.49 17.76 13.46
CA THR A 281 8.10 18.20 13.34
C THR A 281 7.88 19.55 13.99
N ARG A 282 7.21 20.43 13.25
CA ARG A 282 6.60 21.65 13.77
C ARG A 282 5.21 21.78 13.15
N ARG A 283 4.18 21.79 13.99
CA ARG A 283 2.79 21.92 13.53
C ARG A 283 1.91 22.61 14.59
N PRO A 284 0.84 23.30 14.19
CA PRO A 284 -0.13 23.79 15.16
C PRO A 284 -0.93 22.61 15.73
N ALA A 285 -1.24 22.69 17.01
CA ALA A 285 -2.07 21.73 17.73
C ALA A 285 -3.01 22.48 18.67
N TYR A 286 -4.23 21.98 18.83
CA TYR A 286 -5.19 22.51 19.78
C TYR A 286 -5.31 21.55 20.95
N THR A 287 -4.80 21.95 22.11
CA THR A 287 -4.74 21.08 23.28
C THR A 287 -5.09 21.88 24.53
N GLY A 288 -6.00 21.35 25.37
CA GLY A 288 -6.43 22.00 26.59
C GLY A 288 -7.12 23.34 26.36
N GLY A 289 -7.87 23.49 25.26
CA GLY A 289 -8.57 24.73 24.91
C GLY A 289 -7.68 25.85 24.34
N GLN A 290 -6.42 25.53 23.99
CA GLN A 290 -5.47 26.55 23.50
C GLN A 290 -4.77 26.07 22.21
N LEU A 291 -4.60 27.02 21.29
CA LEU A 291 -3.75 26.82 20.10
C LEU A 291 -2.29 26.94 20.53
N ARG A 292 -1.50 25.90 20.23
CA ARG A 292 -0.07 25.81 20.54
C ARG A 292 0.70 25.33 19.32
N THR A 293 1.99 25.60 19.29
CA THR A 293 2.89 24.98 18.30
C THR A 293 3.57 23.76 18.94
N GLU A 294 3.24 22.60 18.44
CA GLU A 294 3.93 21.35 18.78
C GLU A 294 5.25 21.27 18.02
N ARG A 295 6.32 20.90 18.72
CA ARG A 295 7.65 20.69 18.16
C ARG A 295 8.27 19.46 18.79
N PHE A 296 8.78 18.55 17.97
CA PHE A 296 9.62 17.47 18.44
C PHE A 296 10.61 17.02 17.37
N ASP A 297 11.77 16.55 17.83
CA ASP A 297 12.81 15.97 17.01
C ASP A 297 13.03 14.54 17.49
N SER A 298 13.14 13.61 16.56
CA SER A 298 13.41 12.21 16.85
C SER A 298 14.55 11.68 16.02
N ARG A 299 15.43 10.91 16.65
CA ARG A 299 16.44 10.10 15.99
C ARG A 299 16.42 8.71 16.59
N LEU A 300 16.22 7.71 15.74
CA LEU A 300 16.13 6.32 16.14
C LEU A 300 17.02 5.48 15.24
N SER A 301 17.82 4.58 15.86
CA SER A 301 18.57 3.54 15.15
C SER A 301 18.47 2.24 15.93
N PHE A 302 18.30 1.13 15.21
CA PHE A 302 18.20 -0.20 15.82
C PHE A 302 18.63 -1.29 14.83
N GLY A 303 19.09 -2.41 15.39
CA GLY A 303 19.40 -3.61 14.63
C GLY A 303 18.20 -4.54 14.48
N ARG A 304 18.20 -5.33 13.42
CA ARG A 304 17.21 -6.39 13.13
C ARG A 304 17.91 -7.70 12.85
N TYR A 305 17.24 -8.79 13.15
CA TYR A 305 17.67 -10.14 12.79
C TYR A 305 16.47 -11.05 12.57
N GLU A 306 16.63 -11.97 11.64
CA GLU A 306 15.59 -12.91 11.23
C GLU A 306 16.17 -14.29 10.98
N LEU A 307 15.41 -15.31 11.32
CA LEU A 307 15.69 -16.70 11.02
C LEU A 307 14.41 -17.36 10.51
N PHE A 308 14.49 -18.14 9.43
CA PHE A 308 13.33 -18.86 8.92
C PHE A 308 13.70 -20.19 8.31
N ALA A 309 12.75 -21.11 8.37
CA ALA A 309 12.83 -22.41 7.71
C ALA A 309 11.45 -22.82 7.18
N THR A 310 11.44 -23.48 6.05
CA THR A 310 10.25 -24.08 5.43
C THR A 310 10.58 -25.47 4.99
N LEU A 311 9.73 -26.43 5.34
CA LEU A 311 9.82 -27.82 4.92
C LEU A 311 8.54 -28.18 4.17
N SER A 312 8.64 -28.71 2.96
CA SER A 312 7.47 -29.14 2.20
C SER A 312 7.65 -30.52 1.61
N ARG A 313 6.56 -31.27 1.54
CA ARG A 313 6.54 -32.61 0.93
C ARG A 313 5.20 -32.88 0.26
N GLU A 314 5.27 -33.60 -0.84
CA GLU A 314 4.12 -34.16 -1.55
C GLU A 314 4.00 -35.66 -1.25
N PHE A 315 2.79 -36.12 -0.98
CA PHE A 315 2.45 -37.51 -0.67
C PHE A 315 1.42 -38.06 -1.66
N PHE A 316 1.25 -39.37 -1.68
CA PHE A 316 0.21 -40.06 -2.44
C PHE A 316 0.17 -39.68 -3.94
N GLY A 317 1.34 -39.70 -4.60
CA GLY A 317 1.43 -39.32 -6.02
C GLY A 317 1.08 -37.86 -6.27
N LYS A 318 1.48 -36.96 -5.37
CA LYS A 318 1.23 -35.48 -5.38
C LYS A 318 -0.24 -35.07 -5.09
N ARG A 319 -1.06 -35.98 -4.58
CA ARG A 319 -2.43 -35.65 -4.19
C ARG A 319 -2.51 -34.86 -2.92
N PHE A 320 -1.59 -35.06 -1.99
CA PHE A 320 -1.55 -34.36 -0.71
C PHE A 320 -0.21 -33.66 -0.55
N SER A 321 -0.22 -32.37 -0.30
CA SER A 321 0.97 -31.57 -0.01
C SER A 321 0.87 -30.90 1.35
N VAL A 322 1.99 -30.92 2.06
CA VAL A 322 2.15 -30.25 3.36
C VAL A 322 3.32 -29.29 3.27
N LEU A 323 3.13 -28.10 3.78
CA LEU A 323 4.19 -27.10 3.97
C LEU A 323 4.17 -26.65 5.44
N LEU A 324 5.30 -26.88 6.10
CA LEU A 324 5.57 -26.40 7.45
C LEU A 324 6.56 -25.24 7.38
N GLY A 325 6.25 -24.13 8.01
CA GLY A 325 7.12 -22.98 8.10
C GLY A 325 7.33 -22.55 9.54
N LEU A 326 8.51 -22.08 9.84
CA LEU A 326 8.84 -21.44 11.10
C LEU A 326 9.69 -20.21 10.85
N ARG A 327 9.37 -19.11 11.52
CA ARG A 327 10.11 -17.87 11.45
C ARG A 327 10.25 -17.25 12.83
N ALA A 328 11.37 -16.61 13.08
CA ALA A 328 11.61 -15.83 14.28
C ALA A 328 12.26 -14.50 13.90
N ASP A 329 11.73 -13.41 14.39
CA ASP A 329 12.21 -12.05 14.16
C ASP A 329 12.56 -11.38 15.49
N GLY A 330 13.50 -10.44 15.45
CA GLY A 330 13.84 -9.64 16.61
C GLY A 330 14.52 -8.32 16.24
N THR A 331 14.46 -7.35 17.17
CA THR A 331 15.14 -6.06 17.02
C THR A 331 15.84 -5.64 18.33
N THR A 332 16.84 -4.78 18.22
CA THR A 332 17.49 -4.16 19.38
C THR A 332 16.74 -2.93 19.90
N TYR A 333 15.53 -2.64 19.36
CA TYR A 333 14.75 -1.46 19.74
C TYR A 333 14.38 -1.43 21.23
N SER A 334 13.83 -2.54 21.74
CA SER A 334 13.41 -2.66 23.15
C SER A 334 13.58 -4.09 23.68
N SER A 335 13.51 -4.28 25.00
CA SER A 335 13.51 -5.59 25.63
C SER A 335 12.33 -6.46 25.22
N GLU A 336 11.16 -5.84 24.93
CA GLU A 336 9.96 -6.54 24.49
C GLU A 336 10.11 -7.12 23.08
N MET A 337 10.89 -6.47 22.21
CA MET A 337 11.09 -6.85 20.81
C MET A 337 12.42 -7.58 20.55
N HIS A 338 13.28 -7.72 21.59
CA HIS A 338 14.61 -8.30 21.41
C HIS A 338 14.59 -9.82 21.32
N ASN A 339 13.77 -10.51 22.10
CA ASN A 339 13.78 -11.97 22.14
C ASN A 339 13.01 -12.57 20.95
N PRO A 340 13.69 -13.21 19.95
CA PRO A 340 13.03 -13.73 18.76
C PRO A 340 12.05 -14.88 19.05
N LEU A 341 12.18 -15.56 20.19
CA LEU A 341 11.24 -16.62 20.58
C LEU A 341 9.87 -16.07 20.98
N ARG A 342 9.76 -14.77 21.32
CA ARG A 342 8.47 -14.10 21.54
C ARG A 342 7.75 -13.79 20.23
N GLN A 343 8.48 -13.70 19.12
CA GLN A 343 7.97 -13.48 17.77
C GLN A 343 8.05 -14.75 16.91
N LEU A 344 7.89 -15.92 17.54
CA LEU A 344 7.87 -17.19 16.82
C LEU A 344 6.60 -17.30 15.96
N SER A 345 6.78 -17.49 14.66
CA SER A 345 5.75 -17.46 13.60
C SER A 345 5.61 -18.83 12.94
N PRO A 346 4.87 -19.79 13.55
CA PRO A 346 4.59 -21.08 12.94
C PRO A 346 3.58 -20.94 11.80
N ARG A 347 3.74 -21.74 10.74
CA ARG A 347 2.88 -21.76 9.55
C ARG A 347 2.67 -23.18 9.09
N LEU A 348 1.43 -23.56 8.86
CA LEU A 348 1.02 -24.83 8.28
C LEU A 348 0.13 -24.58 7.09
N ASN A 349 0.51 -25.11 5.92
CA ASN A 349 -0.33 -25.10 4.74
C ASN A 349 -0.53 -26.53 4.26
N LEU A 350 -1.79 -26.88 3.98
CA LEU A 350 -2.22 -28.17 3.50
C LEU A 350 -2.94 -28.00 2.17
N SER A 351 -2.73 -28.94 1.23
CA SER A 351 -3.50 -29.01 0.00
C SER A 351 -3.76 -30.48 -0.35
N TYR A 352 -5.01 -30.80 -0.68
CA TYR A 352 -5.46 -32.15 -0.96
C TYR A 352 -6.32 -32.20 -2.22
N ASN A 353 -5.82 -32.87 -3.24
CA ASN A 353 -6.53 -33.18 -4.47
C ASN A 353 -7.34 -34.48 -4.27
N PHE A 354 -8.54 -34.38 -3.68
CA PHE A 354 -9.38 -35.55 -3.40
C PHE A 354 -10.02 -36.14 -4.66
N ARG A 355 -10.12 -35.34 -5.73
CA ARG A 355 -10.44 -35.74 -7.11
C ARG A 355 -9.55 -34.98 -8.10
N PRO A 356 -9.38 -35.42 -9.35
CA PRO A 356 -8.51 -34.75 -10.33
C PRO A 356 -8.81 -33.26 -10.54
N GLN A 357 -10.09 -32.88 -10.42
CA GLN A 357 -10.56 -31.51 -10.65
C GLN A 357 -10.80 -30.72 -9.36
N TRP A 358 -10.71 -31.37 -8.20
CA TRP A 358 -11.09 -30.79 -6.92
C TRP A 358 -9.91 -30.74 -5.97
N THR A 359 -9.63 -29.55 -5.46
CA THR A 359 -8.58 -29.29 -4.48
C THR A 359 -9.19 -28.68 -3.23
N PHE A 360 -8.95 -29.29 -2.09
CA PHE A 360 -9.17 -28.67 -0.77
C PHE A 360 -7.84 -28.06 -0.31
N SER A 361 -7.87 -26.87 0.28
CA SER A 361 -6.72 -26.21 0.90
C SER A 361 -7.07 -25.69 2.28
N ALA A 362 -6.10 -25.75 3.19
CA ALA A 362 -6.24 -25.18 4.54
C ALA A 362 -4.90 -24.57 4.99
N SER A 363 -4.95 -23.47 5.71
CA SER A 363 -3.78 -22.80 6.28
C SER A 363 -4.06 -22.30 7.67
N VAL A 364 -3.09 -22.51 8.57
CA VAL A 364 -3.05 -21.90 9.90
C VAL A 364 -1.67 -21.27 10.07
N ALA A 365 -1.64 -19.99 10.43
CA ALA A 365 -0.38 -19.28 10.55
C ALA A 365 -0.46 -18.14 11.56
N ARG A 366 0.66 -17.87 12.22
CA ARG A 366 0.89 -16.65 13.00
C ARG A 366 1.89 -15.76 12.28
N TYR A 367 1.61 -14.47 12.23
CA TYR A 367 2.44 -13.46 11.62
C TYR A 367 2.74 -12.35 12.62
N TYR A 368 3.92 -11.74 12.45
CA TYR A 368 4.34 -10.58 13.23
C TYR A 368 4.81 -9.45 12.33
N GLN A 369 4.53 -8.22 12.75
CA GLN A 369 4.95 -6.99 12.07
C GLN A 369 5.48 -5.99 13.09
N GLU A 370 6.60 -5.34 12.76
CA GLU A 370 7.08 -4.17 13.50
C GLU A 370 6.06 -3.03 13.40
N PRO A 371 5.82 -2.29 14.49
CA PRO A 371 5.09 -1.04 14.40
C PRO A 371 5.74 -0.05 13.42
N PRO A 372 4.99 0.91 12.86
CA PRO A 372 5.57 1.94 12.02
C PRO A 372 6.69 2.71 12.71
N TYR A 373 7.69 3.17 11.96
CA TYR A 373 8.80 3.97 12.50
C TYR A 373 8.34 5.27 13.15
N THR A 374 7.26 5.85 12.67
CA THR A 374 6.55 6.98 13.28
C THR A 374 6.16 6.70 14.73
N SER A 375 5.58 5.51 14.99
CA SER A 375 5.27 5.09 16.37
C SER A 375 6.51 4.72 17.18
N MET A 376 7.48 4.01 16.57
CA MET A 376 8.71 3.62 17.26
C MET A 376 9.56 4.83 17.65
N GLY A 377 9.61 5.84 16.79
CA GLY A 377 10.40 7.06 16.97
C GLY A 377 9.68 8.20 17.70
N TYR A 378 8.41 8.04 18.06
CA TYR A 378 7.66 9.12 18.71
C TYR A 378 8.26 9.51 20.06
N ARG A 379 8.53 10.82 20.24
CA ARG A 379 9.04 11.41 21.48
C ARG A 379 8.02 12.40 22.03
N ASP A 380 7.95 12.49 23.34
CA ASP A 380 7.21 13.54 24.02
C ASP A 380 7.97 14.87 24.03
N SER A 381 7.36 15.92 24.60
CA SER A 381 7.96 17.25 24.72
C SER A 381 9.25 17.29 25.57
N THR A 382 9.53 16.24 26.34
CA THR A 382 10.76 16.10 27.14
C THR A 382 11.87 15.35 26.40
N GLY A 383 11.58 14.86 25.17
CA GLY A 383 12.50 14.11 24.34
C GLY A 383 12.57 12.61 24.65
N VAL A 384 11.69 12.08 25.50
CA VAL A 384 11.62 10.66 25.84
C VAL A 384 10.92 9.87 24.72
N LEU A 385 11.49 8.72 24.32
CA LEU A 385 10.81 7.75 23.43
C LEU A 385 9.65 7.09 24.18
N ILE A 386 8.52 7.80 24.21
CA ILE A 386 7.39 7.45 25.09
C ILE A 386 6.79 6.10 24.73
N ASN A 387 6.72 5.75 23.45
CA ASN A 387 6.17 4.46 23.02
C ASN A 387 7.07 3.29 23.38
N LYS A 388 8.40 3.48 23.38
CA LYS A 388 9.35 2.51 23.92
C LYS A 388 9.15 2.32 25.43
N ALA A 389 8.97 3.40 26.17
CA ALA A 389 8.68 3.37 27.61
C ALA A 389 7.33 2.71 27.92
N ASN A 390 6.33 2.87 27.04
CA ASN A 390 5.01 2.23 27.13
C ASN A 390 5.02 0.72 26.77
N GLY A 391 6.19 0.13 26.45
CA GLY A 391 6.31 -1.29 26.13
C GLY A 391 5.77 -1.65 24.75
N LEU A 392 6.04 -0.83 23.74
CA LEU A 392 5.66 -1.10 22.35
C LEU A 392 6.20 -2.46 21.88
N ARG A 393 5.35 -3.26 21.23
CA ARG A 393 5.60 -4.65 20.80
C ARG A 393 5.38 -4.83 19.31
N TYR A 394 5.82 -6.01 18.80
CA TYR A 394 5.35 -6.49 17.50
C TYR A 394 3.84 -6.67 17.49
N ILE A 395 3.20 -6.25 16.41
CA ILE A 395 1.80 -6.53 16.14
C ILE A 395 1.70 -7.99 15.71
N ALA A 396 0.77 -8.76 16.26
CA ALA A 396 0.57 -10.15 15.89
C ALA A 396 -0.78 -10.38 15.21
N SER A 397 -0.82 -11.32 14.25
CA SER A 397 -2.05 -11.76 13.58
C SER A 397 -2.06 -13.28 13.40
N ASP A 398 -3.09 -13.94 13.91
CA ASP A 398 -3.37 -15.36 13.68
C ASP A 398 -4.34 -15.50 12.50
N HIS A 399 -3.99 -16.33 11.51
CA HIS A 399 -4.81 -16.57 10.33
C HIS A 399 -5.28 -18.01 10.27
N PHE A 400 -6.56 -18.19 9.94
CA PHE A 400 -7.21 -19.46 9.65
C PHE A 400 -7.90 -19.32 8.30
N ILE A 401 -7.49 -20.13 7.34
CA ILE A 401 -7.98 -20.07 5.97
C ILE A 401 -8.32 -21.49 5.52
N ALA A 402 -9.47 -21.68 4.89
CA ALA A 402 -9.83 -22.95 4.28
C ALA A 402 -10.66 -22.71 3.01
N GLY A 403 -10.45 -23.53 1.99
CA GLY A 403 -11.16 -23.38 0.73
C GLY A 403 -11.17 -24.61 -0.14
N ILE A 404 -12.05 -24.57 -1.13
CA ILE A 404 -12.20 -25.59 -2.16
C ILE A 404 -12.09 -24.91 -3.52
N ALA A 405 -11.33 -25.52 -4.42
CA ALA A 405 -11.22 -25.12 -5.81
C ALA A 405 -11.66 -26.25 -6.73
N PHE A 406 -12.44 -25.89 -7.75
CA PHE A 406 -12.86 -26.76 -8.85
C PHE A 406 -12.25 -26.28 -10.15
N THR A 407 -11.50 -27.15 -10.82
CA THR A 407 -10.81 -26.89 -12.09
C THR A 407 -11.35 -27.90 -13.13
N PRO A 408 -12.50 -27.58 -13.78
CA PRO A 408 -13.15 -28.52 -14.70
C PRO A 408 -12.30 -28.82 -15.93
N ASP A 409 -11.52 -27.85 -16.39
CA ASP A 409 -10.67 -27.90 -17.57
C ASP A 409 -9.39 -27.06 -17.38
N ALA A 410 -8.52 -27.03 -18.38
CA ALA A 410 -7.24 -26.30 -18.34
C ALA A 410 -7.40 -24.76 -18.29
N HIS A 411 -8.57 -24.24 -18.59
CA HIS A 411 -8.84 -22.79 -18.70
C HIS A 411 -9.69 -22.25 -17.56
N SER A 412 -10.49 -23.11 -16.91
CA SER A 412 -11.51 -22.69 -15.94
C SER A 412 -11.10 -23.05 -14.51
N ARG A 413 -11.32 -22.13 -13.59
CA ARG A 413 -11.18 -22.35 -12.16
C ARG A 413 -12.29 -21.61 -11.39
N ILE A 414 -12.95 -22.33 -10.51
CA ILE A 414 -13.90 -21.79 -9.53
C ILE A 414 -13.33 -22.06 -8.15
N SER A 415 -13.39 -21.12 -7.24
CA SER A 415 -12.98 -21.36 -5.84
C SER A 415 -13.87 -20.62 -4.85
N VAL A 416 -14.02 -21.26 -3.69
CA VAL A 416 -14.65 -20.71 -2.49
C VAL A 416 -13.63 -20.82 -1.37
N GLU A 417 -13.37 -19.72 -0.68
CA GLU A 417 -12.43 -19.67 0.44
C GLU A 417 -13.00 -18.87 1.59
N GLY A 418 -12.98 -19.42 2.80
CA GLY A 418 -13.29 -18.72 4.03
C GLY A 418 -12.01 -18.34 4.78
N PHE A 419 -11.99 -17.18 5.40
CA PHE A 419 -10.87 -16.73 6.22
C PHE A 419 -11.32 -16.11 7.53
N TYR A 420 -10.46 -16.25 8.55
CA TYR A 420 -10.57 -15.58 9.83
C TYR A 420 -9.18 -15.12 10.26
N LYS A 421 -9.05 -13.85 10.63
CA LYS A 421 -7.85 -13.25 11.20
C LYS A 421 -8.15 -12.73 12.60
N ARG A 422 -7.23 -12.94 13.51
CA ARG A 422 -7.29 -12.40 14.88
C ARG A 422 -6.03 -11.58 15.12
N TYR A 423 -6.21 -10.31 15.48
CA TYR A 423 -5.12 -9.39 15.79
C TYR A 423 -4.93 -9.26 17.29
N SER A 424 -3.68 -9.10 17.71
CA SER A 424 -3.28 -8.79 19.08
C SER A 424 -2.06 -7.86 19.11
N ASP A 425 -1.84 -7.23 20.25
CA ASP A 425 -0.76 -6.27 20.48
C ASP A 425 -0.76 -5.10 19.47
N TYR A 426 -1.93 -4.76 18.92
CA TYR A 426 -2.05 -3.62 18.01
C TYR A 426 -1.81 -2.31 18.78
N PRO A 427 -0.99 -1.36 18.27
CA PRO A 427 -0.79 -0.08 18.92
C PRO A 427 -2.09 0.73 18.97
N VAL A 428 -2.50 1.12 20.15
CA VAL A 428 -3.68 1.97 20.41
C VAL A 428 -3.21 3.33 20.88
N SER A 429 -3.72 4.38 20.27
CA SER A 429 -3.46 5.77 20.61
C SER A 429 -3.99 6.10 22.01
N LEU A 430 -3.18 6.82 22.79
CA LEU A 430 -3.56 7.32 24.12
C LEU A 430 -4.39 8.61 24.05
N ILE A 431 -4.56 9.16 22.84
CA ILE A 431 -5.32 10.40 22.64
C ILE A 431 -6.81 10.10 22.41
N ASP A 432 -7.11 9.13 21.54
CA ASP A 432 -8.47 8.82 21.09
C ASP A 432 -8.92 7.38 21.37
N SER A 433 -8.03 6.56 21.95
CA SER A 433 -8.26 5.14 22.23
C SER A 433 -8.54 4.29 20.98
N LEU A 434 -8.01 4.69 19.82
CA LEU A 434 -8.15 3.98 18.55
C LEU A 434 -6.85 3.30 18.12
N PRO A 435 -6.92 2.19 17.39
CA PRO A 435 -5.76 1.59 16.76
C PRO A 435 -5.13 2.53 15.73
N VAL A 436 -3.82 2.70 15.74
CA VAL A 436 -3.11 3.66 14.89
C VAL A 436 -3.18 3.36 13.38
N SER A 437 -3.59 2.16 13.00
CA SER A 437 -3.82 1.79 11.59
C SER A 437 -5.11 2.36 11.01
N THR A 438 -6.00 2.83 11.87
CA THR A 438 -7.33 3.35 11.51
C THR A 438 -7.33 4.88 11.46
N GLY A 439 -6.14 5.49 11.46
CA GLY A 439 -6.02 6.96 11.41
C GLY A 439 -6.53 7.55 10.10
N ASP A 440 -6.99 8.79 10.17
CA ASP A 440 -7.38 9.58 9.01
C ASP A 440 -6.24 9.67 8.01
N PHE A 441 -6.44 9.13 6.81
CA PHE A 441 -5.47 9.21 5.72
C PHE A 441 -5.11 10.65 5.33
N ALA A 442 -5.93 11.62 5.74
CA ALA A 442 -5.64 13.03 5.55
C ALA A 442 -4.51 13.55 6.46
N ASP A 443 -4.09 12.81 7.49
CA ASP A 443 -3.00 13.21 8.39
C ASP A 443 -1.58 12.99 7.84
N TYR A 444 -1.43 12.42 6.63
CA TYR A 444 -0.15 12.18 5.93
C TYR A 444 0.85 11.28 6.68
N THR A 445 0.52 10.87 7.90
CA THR A 445 1.35 10.00 8.75
C THR A 445 0.48 9.04 9.54
N ILE A 446 0.98 7.83 9.76
CA ILE A 446 0.33 6.84 10.62
C ILE A 446 1.20 6.61 11.84
N GLY A 447 0.61 6.70 13.04
CA GLY A 447 1.27 6.30 14.27
C GLY A 447 2.16 7.34 14.94
N ASP A 448 2.08 8.60 14.52
CA ASP A 448 2.80 9.74 15.08
C ASP A 448 2.11 10.27 16.36
N VAL A 449 1.84 9.38 17.31
CA VAL A 449 1.11 9.64 18.56
C VAL A 449 1.62 8.73 19.69
N PRO A 450 1.38 9.07 20.96
CA PRO A 450 1.66 8.16 22.08
C PRO A 450 0.72 6.95 22.03
N VAL A 451 1.29 5.74 22.14
CA VAL A 451 0.55 4.48 21.98
C VAL A 451 0.89 3.45 23.06
N ARG A 452 0.02 2.44 23.20
CA ARG A 452 0.28 1.16 23.89
C ARG A 452 -0.15 -0.02 23.02
N SER A 453 0.60 -1.12 23.10
CA SER A 453 0.30 -2.39 22.39
C SER A 453 -0.75 -3.22 23.14
N VAL A 454 -2.00 -2.74 23.17
CA VAL A 454 -3.14 -3.38 23.86
C VAL A 454 -4.31 -3.71 22.94
N GLY A 455 -4.25 -3.25 21.70
CA GLY A 455 -5.33 -3.40 20.73
C GLY A 455 -5.54 -4.85 20.29
N LYS A 456 -6.81 -5.21 20.12
CA LYS A 456 -7.27 -6.47 19.55
C LYS A 456 -8.13 -6.17 18.33
N GLY A 457 -8.12 -7.10 17.38
CA GLY A 457 -8.95 -6.97 16.18
C GLY A 457 -9.34 -8.32 15.62
N ARG A 458 -10.29 -8.32 14.70
CA ARG A 458 -10.69 -9.48 13.94
C ARG A 458 -11.11 -9.10 12.53
N ALA A 459 -10.80 -9.94 11.57
CA ALA A 459 -11.36 -9.83 10.23
C ALA A 459 -11.74 -11.22 9.73
N TYR A 460 -12.92 -11.34 9.12
CA TYR A 460 -13.41 -12.61 8.62
C TYR A 460 -14.28 -12.41 7.39
N GLY A 461 -14.37 -13.44 6.58
CA GLY A 461 -15.14 -13.36 5.35
C GLY A 461 -15.10 -14.61 4.51
N VAL A 462 -15.78 -14.51 3.37
CA VAL A 462 -15.86 -15.56 2.35
C VAL A 462 -15.57 -14.94 0.99
N GLU A 463 -14.75 -15.63 0.21
CA GLU A 463 -14.36 -15.24 -1.14
C GLU A 463 -14.87 -16.28 -2.14
N LEU A 464 -15.51 -15.79 -3.21
CA LEU A 464 -15.90 -16.57 -4.36
C LEU A 464 -15.10 -16.07 -5.56
N SER A 465 -14.53 -16.95 -6.35
CA SER A 465 -13.87 -16.53 -7.59
C SER A 465 -14.16 -17.50 -8.74
N TYR A 466 -14.35 -16.92 -9.90
CA TYR A 466 -14.38 -17.61 -11.20
C TYR A 466 -13.36 -16.97 -12.11
N ARG A 467 -12.52 -17.79 -12.70
CA ARG A 467 -11.56 -17.39 -13.74
C ARG A 467 -11.65 -18.33 -14.90
N ASN A 468 -11.74 -17.77 -16.11
CA ASN A 468 -11.55 -18.51 -17.35
C ASN A 468 -10.54 -17.75 -18.23
N THR A 469 -9.53 -18.46 -18.72
CA THR A 469 -8.42 -17.87 -19.49
C THR A 469 -8.64 -17.88 -20.99
N ASN A 470 -9.68 -18.56 -21.48
CA ASN A 470 -9.95 -18.67 -22.92
C ASN A 470 -11.43 -18.99 -23.24
N LEU A 471 -12.37 -18.25 -22.71
CA LEU A 471 -13.78 -18.38 -23.09
C LEU A 471 -14.03 -17.66 -24.42
N ALA A 472 -14.00 -18.40 -25.54
CA ALA A 472 -14.15 -17.82 -26.88
C ALA A 472 -13.21 -16.61 -27.12
N ASN A 473 -11.89 -16.78 -26.92
CA ASN A 473 -10.85 -15.74 -27.00
C ASN A 473 -10.98 -14.62 -25.94
N THR A 474 -11.77 -14.85 -24.89
CA THR A 474 -11.97 -13.90 -23.80
C THR A 474 -11.37 -14.45 -22.51
N VAL A 475 -10.58 -13.64 -21.82
CA VAL A 475 -10.20 -13.88 -20.43
C VAL A 475 -11.26 -13.25 -19.54
N VAL A 476 -11.90 -14.05 -18.68
CA VAL A 476 -12.94 -13.59 -17.76
C VAL A 476 -12.49 -13.84 -16.34
N ASN A 477 -12.62 -12.83 -15.47
CA ASN A 477 -12.43 -12.98 -14.03
C ASN A 477 -13.64 -12.36 -13.31
N VAL A 478 -14.23 -13.11 -12.40
CA VAL A 478 -15.28 -12.65 -11.49
C VAL A 478 -14.83 -12.99 -10.08
N SER A 479 -14.86 -12.03 -9.18
CA SER A 479 -14.61 -12.28 -7.76
C SER A 479 -15.59 -11.52 -6.89
N TYR A 480 -16.15 -12.21 -5.91
CA TYR A 480 -16.98 -11.61 -4.88
C TYR A 480 -16.37 -11.93 -3.52
N THR A 481 -16.33 -10.94 -2.65
CA THR A 481 -15.90 -11.09 -1.27
C THR A 481 -16.92 -10.45 -0.34
N PHE A 482 -17.37 -11.22 0.62
CA PHE A 482 -17.97 -10.70 1.84
C PHE A 482 -16.90 -10.66 2.92
N LEU A 483 -16.72 -9.52 3.56
CA LEU A 483 -15.76 -9.38 4.67
C LEU A 483 -16.33 -8.51 5.79
N HIS A 484 -15.86 -8.77 7.00
CA HIS A 484 -16.09 -7.94 8.16
C HIS A 484 -14.77 -7.71 8.88
N SER A 485 -14.42 -6.45 9.15
CA SER A 485 -13.17 -6.06 9.81
C SER A 485 -13.46 -5.11 10.96
N GLN A 486 -13.01 -5.48 12.16
CA GLN A 486 -13.34 -4.78 13.38
C GLN A 486 -12.14 -4.72 14.33
N PHE A 487 -12.07 -3.64 15.09
CA PHE A 487 -11.16 -3.52 16.23
C PHE A 487 -11.93 -3.42 17.54
N ASN A 488 -11.36 -3.99 18.60
CA ASN A 488 -11.83 -3.80 19.96
C ASN A 488 -11.55 -2.35 20.38
N ARG A 489 -12.55 -1.69 20.94
CA ARG A 489 -12.43 -0.35 21.50
C ARG A 489 -12.05 -0.49 22.98
N PRO A 490 -10.82 -0.15 23.40
CA PRO A 490 -10.45 -0.16 24.80
C PRO A 490 -11.25 0.87 25.59
N GLY A 491 -11.50 0.59 26.85
CA GLY A 491 -12.06 1.57 27.78
C GLY A 491 -11.10 2.73 28.04
N ALA A 492 -11.55 3.73 28.77
CA ALA A 492 -10.74 4.90 29.13
C ALA A 492 -9.46 4.53 29.93
N ASP A 493 -9.48 3.39 30.62
CA ASP A 493 -8.32 2.81 31.32
C ASP A 493 -7.43 1.92 30.44
N LEU A 494 -7.69 1.92 29.11
CA LEU A 494 -7.06 1.09 28.10
C LEU A 494 -7.21 -0.42 28.31
N ARG A 495 -8.14 -0.85 29.16
CA ARG A 495 -8.47 -2.27 29.27
C ARG A 495 -9.31 -2.71 28.07
N PRO A 496 -9.07 -3.92 27.54
CA PRO A 496 -9.94 -4.49 26.51
C PRO A 496 -11.39 -4.53 26.98
N THR A 497 -12.29 -4.08 26.13
CA THR A 497 -13.75 -4.25 26.31
C THR A 497 -14.25 -5.37 25.38
N ASP A 498 -15.52 -5.72 25.44
CA ASP A 498 -16.16 -6.60 24.46
C ASP A 498 -16.78 -5.81 23.29
N GLU A 499 -16.60 -4.49 23.26
CA GLU A 499 -17.09 -3.64 22.19
C GLU A 499 -16.14 -3.70 20.99
N TYR A 500 -16.68 -4.10 19.84
CA TYR A 500 -15.98 -4.10 18.56
C TYR A 500 -16.60 -3.06 17.63
N VAL A 501 -15.75 -2.18 17.06
CA VAL A 501 -16.13 -1.17 16.08
C VAL A 501 -15.56 -1.50 14.71
N SER A 502 -16.25 -1.10 13.65
CA SER A 502 -15.78 -1.32 12.27
C SER A 502 -14.47 -0.59 12.02
N SER A 503 -13.52 -1.22 11.34
CA SER A 503 -12.36 -0.52 10.77
C SER A 503 -12.76 0.35 9.58
N ASP A 504 -11.93 1.33 9.19
CA ASP A 504 -12.21 2.24 8.07
C ASP A 504 -12.39 1.52 6.72
N TRP A 505 -11.87 0.32 6.60
CA TRP A 505 -11.96 -0.53 5.40
C TRP A 505 -12.96 -1.69 5.51
N ASP A 506 -13.87 -1.66 6.48
CA ASP A 506 -14.98 -2.64 6.62
C ASP A 506 -16.08 -2.37 5.60
N VAL A 507 -15.78 -2.49 4.32
CA VAL A 507 -16.73 -2.22 3.22
C VAL A 507 -17.76 -3.33 3.01
N ARG A 508 -17.62 -4.45 3.67
CA ARG A 508 -18.47 -5.66 3.65
C ARG A 508 -18.57 -6.38 2.32
N HIS A 509 -18.88 -5.70 1.23
CA HIS A 509 -19.11 -6.32 -0.07
C HIS A 509 -18.14 -5.78 -1.10
N ILE A 510 -17.49 -6.67 -1.83
CA ILE A 510 -16.59 -6.33 -2.94
C ILE A 510 -16.94 -7.27 -4.10
N LEU A 511 -17.29 -6.70 -5.24
CA LEU A 511 -17.52 -7.46 -6.47
C LEU A 511 -16.66 -6.88 -7.59
N ASN A 512 -15.86 -7.73 -8.21
CA ASN A 512 -15.06 -7.37 -9.38
C ASN A 512 -15.42 -8.29 -10.54
N VAL A 513 -15.70 -7.71 -11.68
CA VAL A 513 -15.93 -8.40 -12.95
C VAL A 513 -14.99 -7.79 -13.97
N SER A 514 -14.18 -8.62 -14.63
CA SER A 514 -13.33 -8.15 -15.72
C SER A 514 -13.35 -9.13 -16.89
N ALA A 515 -13.37 -8.59 -18.09
CA ALA A 515 -13.30 -9.33 -19.33
C ALA A 515 -12.30 -8.67 -20.28
N ILE A 516 -11.45 -9.48 -20.93
CA ILE A 516 -10.53 -9.01 -21.97
C ILE A 516 -10.72 -9.91 -23.19
N HIS A 517 -11.24 -9.33 -24.27
CA HIS A 517 -11.46 -10.03 -25.51
C HIS A 517 -10.44 -9.66 -26.59
N LYS A 518 -9.89 -10.66 -27.27
CA LYS A 518 -8.97 -10.48 -28.38
C LYS A 518 -9.70 -10.66 -29.69
N PHE A 519 -9.83 -9.57 -30.44
CA PHE A 519 -10.40 -9.57 -31.78
C PHE A 519 -9.34 -9.83 -32.85
N GLY A 520 -9.79 -10.11 -34.05
CA GLY A 520 -8.90 -10.13 -35.22
C GLY A 520 -8.18 -8.79 -35.45
N ARG A 521 -7.13 -8.80 -36.30
CA ARG A 521 -6.37 -7.62 -36.68
C ARG A 521 -5.70 -6.89 -35.50
N ASN A 522 -5.32 -7.62 -34.43
CA ASN A 522 -4.61 -7.10 -33.25
C ASN A 522 -5.36 -6.03 -32.46
N TRP A 523 -6.69 -6.13 -32.39
CA TRP A 523 -7.51 -5.39 -31.46
C TRP A 523 -7.70 -6.16 -30.17
N THR A 524 -7.66 -5.46 -29.05
CA THR A 524 -8.03 -5.99 -27.74
C THR A 524 -8.99 -5.03 -27.07
N LEU A 525 -10.12 -5.54 -26.56
CA LEU A 525 -11.09 -4.78 -25.77
C LEU A 525 -11.10 -5.34 -24.35
N GLY A 526 -10.91 -4.48 -23.36
CA GLY A 526 -11.01 -4.78 -21.93
C GLY A 526 -12.17 -4.02 -21.30
N ALA A 527 -12.90 -4.68 -20.41
CA ALA A 527 -13.87 -4.04 -19.54
C ALA A 527 -13.65 -4.50 -18.10
N LYS A 528 -13.76 -3.59 -17.15
CA LYS A 528 -13.68 -3.88 -15.72
C LYS A 528 -14.80 -3.14 -15.01
N TRP A 529 -15.67 -3.90 -14.36
CA TRP A 529 -16.67 -3.36 -13.46
C TRP A 529 -16.36 -3.78 -12.03
N TYR A 530 -16.48 -2.86 -11.10
CA TYR A 530 -16.32 -3.18 -9.69
C TYR A 530 -17.34 -2.45 -8.84
N LEU A 531 -17.68 -3.08 -7.71
CA LEU A 531 -18.54 -2.55 -6.67
C LEU A 531 -17.87 -2.76 -5.32
N THR A 532 -17.88 -1.72 -4.50
CA THR A 532 -17.52 -1.78 -3.08
C THR A 532 -18.69 -1.27 -2.24
N GLY A 533 -19.00 -1.98 -1.16
CA GLY A 533 -19.95 -1.46 -0.17
C GLY A 533 -19.45 -0.16 0.45
N GLY A 534 -20.36 0.60 1.05
CA GLY A 534 -20.02 1.87 1.66
C GLY A 534 -19.00 1.70 2.80
N SER A 535 -17.93 2.49 2.77
CA SER A 535 -16.95 2.55 3.85
C SER A 535 -17.58 3.12 5.11
N PRO A 536 -17.21 2.64 6.30
CA PRO A 536 -17.57 3.29 7.55
C PRO A 536 -16.98 4.70 7.61
N PHE A 537 -17.65 5.59 8.31
CA PHE A 537 -17.11 6.91 8.62
C PHE A 537 -17.56 7.41 9.99
N THR A 538 -16.75 8.31 10.55
CA THR A 538 -16.96 8.95 11.84
C THR A 538 -17.60 10.32 11.63
N PRO A 539 -18.73 10.66 12.26
CA PRO A 539 -19.30 11.99 12.22
C PRO A 539 -18.34 13.06 12.78
N TYR A 540 -18.54 14.29 12.39
CA TYR A 540 -17.76 15.41 12.96
C TYR A 540 -18.30 15.83 14.33
N ASP A 541 -17.38 16.19 15.22
CA ASP A 541 -17.67 16.95 16.43
C ASP A 541 -17.90 18.43 16.07
N PHE A 542 -19.15 18.82 15.96
CA PHE A 542 -19.54 20.19 15.62
C PHE A 542 -19.05 21.19 16.68
N GLY A 543 -19.14 20.84 17.96
CA GLY A 543 -18.77 21.72 19.07
C GLY A 543 -17.29 22.06 19.03
N LEU A 544 -16.42 21.05 18.93
CA LEU A 544 -14.98 21.25 18.84
C LEU A 544 -14.58 21.90 17.51
N SER A 545 -15.16 21.45 16.39
CA SER A 545 -14.81 21.96 15.05
C SER A 545 -15.14 23.45 14.87
N SER A 546 -16.17 23.95 15.55
CA SER A 546 -16.56 25.36 15.47
C SER A 546 -15.69 26.31 16.31
N GLN A 547 -14.92 25.80 17.29
CA GLN A 547 -14.04 26.65 18.09
C GLN A 547 -12.93 27.26 17.22
N THR A 548 -12.71 28.58 17.32
CA THR A 548 -11.77 29.32 16.49
C THR A 548 -10.37 28.73 16.56
N GLY A 549 -9.83 28.53 17.77
CA GLY A 549 -8.49 27.97 17.96
C GLY A 549 -8.35 26.53 17.47
N ALA A 550 -9.41 25.73 17.58
CA ALA A 550 -9.42 24.34 17.10
C ALA A 550 -9.39 24.29 15.56
N TRP A 551 -10.27 25.06 14.91
CA TRP A 551 -10.28 25.18 13.46
C TRP A 551 -8.95 25.73 12.92
N ASP A 552 -8.43 26.80 13.52
CA ASP A 552 -7.19 27.44 13.09
C ASP A 552 -5.97 26.53 13.18
N ALA A 553 -6.00 25.56 14.11
CA ALA A 553 -4.95 24.55 14.22
C ALA A 553 -4.89 23.60 13.01
N ARG A 554 -6.03 23.21 12.46
CA ARG A 554 -6.09 22.12 11.47
C ARG A 554 -6.65 22.54 10.12
N GLN A 555 -7.44 23.63 10.07
CA GLN A 555 -8.21 24.06 8.89
C GLN A 555 -9.12 22.96 8.34
N ARG A 556 -9.60 22.08 9.23
CA ARG A 556 -10.51 20.97 8.94
C ARG A 556 -11.23 20.53 10.22
N PRO A 557 -12.42 19.90 10.11
CA PRO A 557 -13.20 19.52 11.26
C PRO A 557 -12.53 18.41 12.08
N TYR A 558 -12.89 18.34 13.34
CA TYR A 558 -12.57 17.24 14.25
C TYR A 558 -13.64 16.17 14.17
N TYR A 559 -13.23 14.92 14.32
CA TYR A 559 -14.16 13.79 14.39
C TYR A 559 -14.69 13.58 15.81
N ASP A 560 -15.95 13.19 15.91
CA ASP A 560 -16.53 12.67 17.16
C ASP A 560 -16.11 11.21 17.33
N TYR A 561 -14.98 10.98 17.98
CA TYR A 561 -14.47 9.64 18.23
C TYR A 561 -15.35 8.81 19.17
N ALA A 562 -16.33 9.41 19.89
CA ALA A 562 -17.35 8.64 20.60
C ALA A 562 -18.25 7.86 19.63
N LEU A 563 -18.46 8.40 18.43
CA LEU A 563 -19.23 7.79 17.34
C LEU A 563 -18.32 7.24 16.25
N TYR A 564 -17.11 6.75 16.59
CA TYR A 564 -16.16 6.23 15.62
C TYR A 564 -16.79 5.18 14.71
N ASN A 565 -16.70 5.41 13.39
CA ASN A 565 -17.21 4.53 12.34
C ASN A 565 -18.67 4.05 12.51
N SER A 566 -19.51 4.87 13.18
CA SER A 566 -20.91 4.55 13.46
C SER A 566 -21.81 4.68 12.22
N ARG A 567 -21.37 5.40 11.18
CA ARG A 567 -22.12 5.62 9.94
C ARG A 567 -21.43 4.97 8.75
N ARG A 568 -22.15 4.85 7.62
CA ARG A 568 -21.63 4.30 6.37
C ARG A 568 -21.96 5.20 5.19
N LEU A 569 -20.98 5.33 4.29
CA LEU A 569 -21.14 5.97 2.99
C LEU A 569 -21.98 5.11 2.06
N GLN A 570 -22.39 5.69 0.96
CA GLN A 570 -23.04 4.98 -0.14
C GLN A 570 -22.08 3.97 -0.78
N ALA A 571 -22.62 2.84 -1.28
CA ALA A 571 -21.84 1.89 -2.06
C ALA A 571 -21.35 2.57 -3.35
N PHE A 572 -20.09 2.28 -3.70
CA PHE A 572 -19.46 2.80 -4.91
C PHE A 572 -19.32 1.72 -5.97
N HIS A 573 -19.63 2.04 -7.22
CA HIS A 573 -19.37 1.15 -8.36
C HIS A 573 -18.93 1.93 -9.60
N GLN A 574 -18.17 1.28 -10.47
CA GLN A 574 -17.59 1.92 -11.64
C GLN A 574 -17.36 0.91 -12.76
N LEU A 575 -17.56 1.35 -14.00
CA LEU A 575 -17.20 0.62 -15.21
C LEU A 575 -16.07 1.35 -15.94
N ASP A 576 -14.98 0.65 -16.16
CA ASP A 576 -13.85 1.09 -16.97
C ASP A 576 -13.77 0.25 -18.24
N VAL A 577 -13.54 0.90 -19.38
CA VAL A 577 -13.42 0.24 -20.68
C VAL A 577 -12.18 0.72 -21.39
N ARG A 578 -11.42 -0.25 -21.94
CA ARG A 578 -10.17 0.01 -22.65
C ARG A 578 -10.14 -0.72 -23.98
N ALA A 579 -9.74 -0.01 -25.03
CA ALA A 579 -9.49 -0.54 -26.35
C ALA A 579 -8.02 -0.34 -26.72
N ASP A 580 -7.36 -1.40 -27.13
CA ASP A 580 -5.96 -1.39 -27.58
C ASP A 580 -5.88 -1.84 -29.05
N LYS A 581 -5.02 -1.18 -29.82
CA LYS A 581 -4.68 -1.53 -31.20
C LYS A 581 -3.16 -1.58 -31.36
N VAL A 582 -2.66 -2.66 -31.98
CA VAL A 582 -1.23 -2.81 -32.28
C VAL A 582 -1.03 -2.97 -33.79
N TRP A 583 -0.09 -2.21 -34.35
CA TRP A 583 0.41 -2.36 -35.73
C TRP A 583 1.84 -2.87 -35.68
N TYR A 584 2.13 -3.87 -36.48
CA TYR A 584 3.46 -4.44 -36.62
C TYR A 584 4.10 -4.01 -37.93
N PHE A 585 5.29 -3.45 -37.85
CA PHE A 585 6.14 -3.08 -38.99
C PHE A 585 7.41 -3.95 -38.98
N ALA A 586 8.19 -3.90 -40.04
CA ALA A 586 9.36 -4.78 -40.19
C ALA A 586 10.39 -4.69 -39.05
N LYS A 587 10.58 -3.51 -38.47
CA LYS A 587 11.59 -3.26 -37.42
C LYS A 587 11.04 -2.70 -36.11
N TRP A 588 9.77 -2.31 -36.06
CA TRP A 588 9.16 -1.67 -34.91
C TRP A 588 7.65 -1.98 -34.85
N ARG A 589 7.04 -1.70 -33.71
CA ARG A 589 5.60 -1.80 -33.54
C ARG A 589 5.03 -0.52 -32.91
N LEU A 590 3.83 -0.16 -33.33
CA LEU A 590 3.06 0.96 -32.80
C LEU A 590 1.87 0.40 -32.03
N GLY A 591 1.73 0.78 -30.79
CA GLY A 591 0.55 0.53 -29.99
C GLY A 591 -0.20 1.84 -29.76
N PHE A 592 -1.52 1.78 -29.77
CA PHE A 592 -2.41 2.86 -29.39
C PHE A 592 -3.48 2.31 -28.46
N TYR A 593 -3.82 3.06 -27.41
CA TYR A 593 -4.95 2.72 -26.58
C TYR A 593 -5.84 3.92 -26.25
N VAL A 594 -7.10 3.60 -26.00
CA VAL A 594 -8.08 4.49 -25.37
C VAL A 594 -8.60 3.78 -24.13
N ASP A 595 -8.58 4.46 -23.00
CA ASP A 595 -9.08 3.96 -21.72
C ASP A 595 -10.05 5.00 -21.15
N ILE A 596 -11.26 4.58 -20.83
CA ILE A 596 -12.31 5.43 -20.28
C ILE A 596 -12.68 4.88 -18.91
N GLN A 597 -12.30 5.60 -17.87
CA GLN A 597 -12.68 5.26 -16.50
C GLN A 597 -14.02 5.92 -16.16
N ASN A 598 -14.81 5.23 -15.33
CA ASN A 598 -16.13 5.65 -14.92
C ASN A 598 -17.05 5.99 -16.10
N LEU A 599 -17.19 5.07 -17.05
CA LEU A 599 -17.87 5.25 -18.34
C LEU A 599 -19.29 5.85 -18.21
N TYR A 600 -20.03 5.51 -17.17
CA TYR A 600 -21.39 6.00 -16.93
C TYR A 600 -21.46 7.12 -15.88
N ASN A 601 -20.31 7.74 -15.52
CA ASN A 601 -20.24 8.91 -14.65
C ASN A 601 -20.92 8.71 -13.28
N PHE A 602 -20.71 7.57 -12.65
CA PHE A 602 -21.29 7.29 -11.34
C PHE A 602 -20.70 8.22 -10.27
N LYS A 603 -21.58 8.73 -9.41
CA LYS A 603 -21.26 9.51 -8.22
C LYS A 603 -21.85 8.81 -7.00
N ALA A 604 -21.09 8.76 -5.92
CA ALA A 604 -21.58 8.32 -4.62
C ALA A 604 -21.55 9.50 -3.65
N ALA A 605 -22.54 9.62 -2.79
CA ALA A 605 -22.51 10.60 -1.72
C ALA A 605 -21.37 10.26 -0.75
N GLY A 606 -20.47 11.21 -0.54
CA GLY A 606 -19.41 11.18 0.47
C GLY A 606 -19.89 11.66 1.84
N GLN A 607 -18.96 11.88 2.74
CA GLN A 607 -19.23 12.62 3.98
C GLN A 607 -19.21 14.11 3.64
N ASP A 608 -20.32 14.81 3.92
CA ASP A 608 -20.38 16.27 3.74
C ASP A 608 -19.27 16.98 4.51
N ILE A 609 -18.70 18.01 3.92
CA ILE A 609 -17.63 18.80 4.53
C ILE A 609 -18.23 19.84 5.49
N LEU A 610 -17.80 19.80 6.75
CA LEU A 610 -18.11 20.84 7.75
C LEU A 610 -17.00 21.89 7.73
N MET A 611 -17.33 23.15 7.46
CA MET A 611 -16.37 24.26 7.40
C MET A 611 -17.00 25.59 7.85
N PRO A 612 -16.19 26.59 8.27
CA PRO A 612 -16.70 27.93 8.59
C PRO A 612 -17.27 28.62 7.35
N GLU A 613 -18.30 29.44 7.57
CA GLU A 613 -18.72 30.42 6.57
C GLU A 613 -17.61 31.47 6.38
N THR A 614 -17.51 32.00 5.15
CA THR A 614 -16.61 33.10 4.81
C THR A 614 -17.42 34.32 4.36
N ASP A 615 -16.95 35.50 4.72
CA ASP A 615 -17.49 36.78 4.21
C ASP A 615 -17.00 37.07 2.78
N ALA A 616 -17.41 38.20 2.21
CA ALA A 616 -17.01 38.64 0.88
C ALA A 616 -15.50 38.89 0.72
N SER A 617 -14.78 39.08 1.82
CA SER A 617 -13.32 39.22 1.84
C SER A 617 -12.57 37.88 2.00
N GLY A 618 -13.31 36.78 2.19
CA GLY A 618 -12.75 35.45 2.43
C GLY A 618 -12.34 35.19 3.86
N GLN A 619 -12.72 36.07 4.82
CA GLN A 619 -12.46 35.87 6.23
C GLN A 619 -13.53 34.98 6.86
N TYR A 620 -13.15 34.14 7.84
CA TYR A 620 -14.09 33.31 8.57
C TYR A 620 -15.03 34.16 9.41
N VAL A 621 -16.34 33.89 9.35
CA VAL A 621 -17.39 34.63 10.06
C VAL A 621 -17.48 34.13 11.50
N PRO A 622 -17.25 35.00 12.51
CA PRO A 622 -17.50 34.65 13.92
C PRO A 622 -19.00 34.35 14.14
N ASP A 623 -19.29 33.39 15.03
CA ASP A 623 -20.68 33.11 15.43
C ASP A 623 -21.15 34.16 16.47
N PRO A 624 -22.13 35.03 16.14
CA PRO A 624 -22.56 36.07 17.06
C PRO A 624 -23.27 35.54 18.31
N GLN A 625 -23.75 34.28 18.25
CA GLN A 625 -24.42 33.63 19.39
C GLN A 625 -23.46 32.86 20.30
N ARG A 626 -22.27 32.53 19.80
CA ARG A 626 -21.26 31.72 20.53
C ARG A 626 -19.88 32.37 20.42
N PRO A 627 -19.52 33.28 21.35
CA PRO A 627 -18.18 33.89 21.36
C PRO A 627 -17.06 32.84 21.35
N GLY A 628 -16.02 33.07 20.54
CA GLY A 628 -14.92 32.12 20.36
C GLY A 628 -15.20 30.96 19.38
N HIS A 629 -16.32 31.01 18.67
CA HIS A 629 -16.69 30.06 17.64
C HIS A 629 -16.84 30.71 16.26
N TYR A 630 -16.61 29.95 15.19
CA TYR A 630 -16.99 30.32 13.83
C TYR A 630 -18.42 29.89 13.52
N LYS A 631 -19.10 30.65 12.69
CA LYS A 631 -20.36 30.21 12.08
C LYS A 631 -20.06 29.15 11.04
N MET A 632 -20.61 27.94 11.22
CA MET A 632 -20.31 26.77 10.39
C MET A 632 -21.37 26.55 9.33
N LYS A 633 -20.93 26.04 8.18
CA LYS A 633 -21.77 25.52 7.10
C LYS A 633 -21.36 24.11 6.72
N THR A 634 -22.27 23.37 6.11
CA THR A 634 -22.05 22.05 5.55
C THR A 634 -22.09 22.14 4.02
N VAL A 635 -21.06 21.57 3.37
CA VAL A 635 -20.94 21.51 1.91
C VAL A 635 -21.05 20.06 1.49
N ALA A 636 -21.99 19.77 0.57
CA ALA A 636 -22.15 18.43 0.04
C ALA A 636 -20.86 17.97 -0.69
N HIS A 637 -20.42 16.78 -0.41
CA HIS A 637 -19.24 16.19 -1.03
C HIS A 637 -19.58 14.88 -1.75
N ASP A 638 -19.31 14.83 -3.04
CA ASP A 638 -19.51 13.65 -3.86
C ASP A 638 -18.19 12.91 -4.07
N ILE A 639 -18.27 11.60 -4.01
CA ILE A 639 -17.17 10.68 -4.33
C ILE A 639 -17.31 10.19 -5.78
N GLY A 640 -16.34 10.44 -6.65
CA GLY A 640 -16.38 10.12 -8.08
C GLY A 640 -17.06 11.19 -8.91
N GLY A 641 -17.77 10.76 -9.95
CA GLY A 641 -18.52 11.69 -10.81
C GLY A 641 -17.70 12.40 -11.86
N THR A 642 -16.61 11.74 -12.30
CA THR A 642 -15.82 12.23 -13.44
C THR A 642 -15.59 11.07 -14.40
N VAL A 643 -16.03 11.24 -15.65
CA VAL A 643 -15.57 10.37 -16.74
C VAL A 643 -14.16 10.79 -17.12
N LEU A 644 -13.21 9.89 -16.98
CA LEU A 644 -11.80 10.18 -17.29
C LEU A 644 -11.36 9.42 -18.55
N PRO A 645 -11.46 10.02 -19.72
CA PRO A 645 -10.92 9.46 -20.95
C PRO A 645 -9.39 9.67 -20.97
N THR A 646 -8.67 8.62 -21.26
CA THR A 646 -7.21 8.66 -21.42
C THR A 646 -6.81 7.96 -22.70
N LEU A 647 -5.74 8.44 -23.35
CA LEU A 647 -5.15 7.82 -24.50
C LEU A 647 -3.65 7.70 -24.34
N GLY A 648 -3.07 6.74 -25.06
CA GLY A 648 -1.62 6.63 -25.09
C GLY A 648 -1.11 5.92 -26.31
N ILE A 649 0.15 6.22 -26.58
CA ILE A 649 0.91 5.70 -27.72
C ILE A 649 2.13 4.98 -27.19
N THR A 650 2.43 3.83 -27.78
CA THR A 650 3.67 3.10 -27.49
C THR A 650 4.41 2.80 -28.79
N VAL A 651 5.71 3.04 -28.81
CA VAL A 651 6.58 2.67 -29.92
C VAL A 651 7.66 1.74 -29.40
N GLU A 652 7.78 0.57 -30.01
CA GLU A 652 8.79 -0.44 -29.62
C GLU A 652 9.64 -0.82 -30.84
N PHE A 653 10.97 -0.92 -30.66
CA PHE A 653 11.95 -1.22 -31.70
C PHE A 653 13.09 -2.10 -31.19
#